data_302587500182bebe50bdd8139959ae30
#
_entry.id   302587500182bebe50bdd8139959ae30
#
_cell.length_a   1.000
_cell.length_b   1.000
_cell.length_c   1.000
_cell.angle_alpha   90.00
_cell.angle_beta   90.00
_cell.angle_gamma   90.00
#
_symmetry.space_group_name_H-M   'P 1'
#
loop_
_entity.id
_entity.type
_entity.pdbx_description
1 polymer ?
#
loop_
_entity_poly.entity_id
_entity_poly.type
_entity_poly.pdbx_seq_one_letter_code
_entity_poly.pdbx_strand_id
1 'polypeptide(L)'
;FGKTKAQVLRESPEAVSVINAKELQGRSISLETVLNKTIGLKVGQTGGLGSSSRIIVHGLEGNRIQILWDGIPMSTSDGAFSLDEIPIDIIERIEVYKSIIPARFGCDGLGGAVNIVTKEFSTDYLDASYEFGSYQTHKGSFFSRKNFPKSGILLGAGGYYTSAKNDYSFRVPERENLLVRRDHDRFRSYMLKGKIAFTKLWFDEISTEFGYYNRFNEIQGILKNIQHAENQSGMFMLENKLIKSGMLNDRLNLESHFSLSHTTNNFVDTARVNHDFEGNIYPSPNGQGETGDVPHNSNDKGLEINERINFDYKLSANHSLNLNTLINYARRQPSDNIASQHAGFVIGGFPSKKTSVVSGLTWESKLFDKKLTNMLSAKYFHLHSEIEDLTSYEMIEAPKKKNNTTSQIGWIEAIKYEPFRGFHLKASYQRAIRLPNSQELFGDGIITFPAAGLRPEKSHNFNLGFLIDKNDILGLSRLQFEVNGFYMQVSDMIKLMKQHMAAGYVNAEKVHIKGIETELKLDILPTVYAYGNLTYQDVRDVLNYLPGTQAPNPTRGLRLPNIPYLFANFGAEYHSNRLFKNWYIKAFWDGKFTEEFFYFWELTELQKRRIPRSFVNDIGLLLTYKSKYSVALECHNLMNKEVWDQFRQPLAGRTFHLKFRYVFSKGIF
;
A
#
# COMPACT_ATOMS: atom_id res chain seq x y z
N PHE A 1 -22.95 6.80 -25.05
CA PHE A 1 -22.62 6.62 -23.61
C PHE A 1 -21.23 7.24 -23.37
N GLY A 2 -21.10 8.11 -22.35
CA GLY A 2 -19.83 8.73 -21.95
C GLY A 2 -18.86 7.68 -21.35
N LYS A 3 -17.54 7.95 -21.45
CA LYS A 3 -16.51 7.10 -20.82
C LYS A 3 -16.65 7.13 -19.30
N THR A 4 -16.47 5.99 -18.63
CA THR A 4 -16.41 5.93 -17.17
C THR A 4 -15.13 6.59 -16.64
N LYS A 5 -15.13 7.03 -15.36
CA LYS A 5 -13.91 7.57 -14.73
C LYS A 5 -12.72 6.60 -14.85
N ALA A 6 -12.96 5.30 -14.69
CA ALA A 6 -11.94 4.26 -14.83
C ALA A 6 -11.39 4.17 -16.27
N GLN A 7 -12.21 4.33 -17.29
CA GLN A 7 -11.75 4.38 -18.68
C GLN A 7 -10.92 5.63 -18.94
N VAL A 8 -11.38 6.80 -18.50
CA VAL A 8 -10.65 8.06 -18.65
C VAL A 8 -9.27 7.99 -18.02
N LEU A 9 -9.16 7.42 -16.81
CA LEU A 9 -7.88 7.25 -16.13
C LEU A 9 -6.97 6.26 -16.86
N ARG A 10 -7.48 5.10 -17.30
CA ARG A 10 -6.67 4.13 -18.07
C ARG A 10 -6.15 4.72 -19.39
N GLU A 11 -6.90 5.62 -20.00
CA GLU A 11 -6.50 6.32 -21.22
C GLU A 11 -5.68 7.59 -20.93
N SER A 12 -5.32 7.90 -19.67
CA SER A 12 -4.44 9.03 -19.36
C SER A 12 -3.01 8.79 -19.89
N PRO A 13 -2.19 9.84 -20.03
CA PRO A 13 -0.81 9.69 -20.48
C PRO A 13 0.05 8.85 -19.57
N GLU A 14 -0.25 8.83 -18.27
CA GLU A 14 0.47 8.06 -17.27
C GLU A 14 0.20 6.56 -17.39
N ALA A 15 1.14 5.74 -16.95
CA ALA A 15 0.93 4.30 -16.79
C ALA A 15 0.09 4.04 -15.54
N VAL A 16 -1.22 3.91 -15.70
CA VAL A 16 -2.16 3.69 -14.60
C VAL A 16 -3.04 2.48 -14.84
N SER A 17 -3.10 1.59 -13.85
CA SER A 17 -4.06 0.48 -13.82
C SER A 17 -5.21 0.85 -12.89
N VAL A 18 -6.46 0.63 -13.33
CA VAL A 18 -7.65 0.95 -12.55
C VAL A 18 -8.49 -0.31 -12.35
N ILE A 19 -8.72 -0.65 -11.08
CA ILE A 19 -9.56 -1.77 -10.66
C ILE A 19 -10.89 -1.19 -10.22
N ASN A 20 -11.97 -1.63 -10.84
CA ASN A 20 -13.32 -1.29 -10.43
C ASN A 20 -13.74 -2.21 -9.28
N ALA A 21 -13.81 -1.70 -8.07
CA ALA A 21 -14.14 -2.51 -6.90
C ALA A 21 -15.60 -2.99 -6.89
N LYS A 22 -16.51 -2.40 -7.69
CA LYS A 22 -17.89 -2.87 -7.82
C LYS A 22 -17.99 -4.35 -8.25
N GLU A 23 -17.04 -4.79 -9.08
CA GLU A 23 -17.00 -6.18 -9.58
C GLU A 23 -16.56 -7.18 -8.51
N LEU A 24 -15.94 -6.68 -7.43
CA LEU A 24 -15.38 -7.46 -6.34
C LEU A 24 -16.22 -7.40 -5.06
N GLN A 25 -17.21 -6.50 -5.01
CA GLN A 25 -18.06 -6.32 -3.83
C GLN A 25 -18.87 -7.58 -3.52
N GLY A 26 -19.01 -7.85 -2.23
CA GLY A 26 -19.68 -9.06 -1.74
C GLY A 26 -18.79 -10.31 -1.72
N ARG A 27 -17.63 -10.30 -2.38
CA ARG A 27 -16.63 -11.36 -2.28
C ARG A 27 -15.88 -11.31 -0.94
N SER A 28 -15.34 -12.46 -0.54
CA SER A 28 -14.41 -12.58 0.58
C SER A 28 -12.98 -12.43 0.07
N ILE A 29 -12.63 -11.22 -0.39
CA ILE A 29 -11.32 -10.91 -0.95
C ILE A 29 -10.68 -9.74 -0.20
N SER A 30 -9.41 -9.85 0.16
CA SER A 30 -8.65 -8.75 0.76
C SER A 30 -8.17 -7.76 -0.29
N LEU A 31 -7.94 -6.51 0.12
CA LEU A 31 -7.35 -5.50 -0.75
C LEU A 31 -5.98 -5.93 -1.29
N GLU A 32 -5.17 -6.59 -0.49
CA GLU A 32 -3.87 -7.16 -0.90
C GLU A 32 -4.02 -8.17 -2.04
N THR A 33 -5.01 -9.07 -1.95
CA THR A 33 -5.29 -10.04 -3.02
C THR A 33 -5.75 -9.34 -4.29
N VAL A 34 -6.52 -8.28 -4.17
CA VAL A 34 -6.95 -7.45 -5.32
C VAL A 34 -5.75 -6.77 -5.97
N LEU A 35 -4.87 -6.18 -5.16
CA LEU A 35 -3.64 -5.55 -5.65
C LEU A 35 -2.72 -6.57 -6.32
N ASN A 36 -2.55 -7.78 -5.75
CA ASN A 36 -1.76 -8.84 -6.36
C ASN A 36 -2.23 -9.25 -7.76
N LYS A 37 -3.52 -9.07 -8.09
CA LYS A 37 -4.07 -9.31 -9.43
C LYS A 37 -3.80 -8.19 -10.42
N THR A 38 -3.18 -7.09 -9.98
CA THR A 38 -2.88 -5.94 -10.83
C THR A 38 -1.55 -6.15 -11.54
N ILE A 39 -1.54 -5.89 -12.83
CA ILE A 39 -0.32 -5.93 -13.65
C ILE A 39 0.79 -5.03 -13.07
N GLY A 40 2.01 -5.52 -13.01
CA GLY A 40 3.18 -4.77 -12.53
C GLY A 40 3.29 -4.66 -11.02
N LEU A 41 2.34 -5.27 -10.25
CA LEU A 41 2.30 -5.17 -8.81
C LEU A 41 2.33 -6.54 -8.15
N LYS A 42 3.13 -6.69 -7.11
CA LYS A 42 3.17 -7.86 -6.22
C LYS A 42 3.01 -7.38 -4.77
N VAL A 43 2.17 -8.05 -4.02
CA VAL A 43 2.10 -7.88 -2.57
C VAL A 43 2.70 -9.11 -1.92
N GLY A 44 3.76 -8.93 -1.16
CA GLY A 44 4.37 -9.95 -0.33
C GLY A 44 3.83 -9.86 1.09
N GLN A 45 3.43 -10.98 1.66
CA GLN A 45 2.93 -11.10 3.04
C GLN A 45 3.94 -11.83 3.92
N THR A 46 3.92 -11.53 5.22
CA THR A 46 4.84 -12.10 6.21
C THR A 46 4.19 -13.08 7.18
N GLY A 47 2.94 -13.46 6.95
CA GLY A 47 2.22 -14.37 7.85
C GLY A 47 0.72 -14.41 7.64
N GLY A 48 -0.02 -14.60 8.70
CA GLY A 48 -1.47 -14.60 8.73
C GLY A 48 -2.09 -13.22 8.62
N LEU A 49 -3.41 -13.13 8.81
CA LEU A 49 -4.16 -11.88 8.76
C LEU A 49 -3.59 -10.88 9.79
N GLY A 50 -3.39 -9.63 9.36
CA GLY A 50 -2.78 -8.59 10.19
C GLY A 50 -1.25 -8.61 10.24
N SER A 51 -0.59 -9.54 9.57
CA SER A 51 0.86 -9.47 9.38
C SER A 51 1.26 -8.32 8.46
N SER A 52 2.53 -7.93 8.48
CA SER A 52 2.99 -6.87 7.60
C SER A 52 2.96 -7.31 6.13
N SER A 53 2.55 -6.40 5.26
CA SER A 53 2.55 -6.59 3.82
C SER A 53 3.48 -5.61 3.13
N ARG A 54 4.12 -6.04 2.04
CA ARG A 54 5.02 -5.24 1.22
C ARG A 54 4.46 -5.13 -0.18
N ILE A 55 4.11 -3.92 -0.58
CA ILE A 55 3.75 -3.64 -1.98
C ILE A 55 5.03 -3.45 -2.78
N ILE A 56 5.16 -4.18 -3.88
CA ILE A 56 6.26 -4.09 -4.83
C ILE A 56 5.68 -3.63 -6.16
N VAL A 57 6.16 -2.51 -6.68
CA VAL A 57 5.82 -1.99 -8.02
C VAL A 57 7.11 -1.76 -8.78
N HIS A 58 7.25 -2.38 -9.95
CA HIS A 58 8.46 -2.30 -10.77
C HIS A 58 9.76 -2.56 -9.96
N GLY A 59 9.71 -3.57 -9.06
CA GLY A 59 10.86 -3.95 -8.24
C GLY A 59 11.21 -3.01 -7.09
N LEU A 60 10.49 -1.92 -6.90
CA LEU A 60 10.60 -1.04 -5.73
C LEU A 60 9.53 -1.37 -4.70
N GLU A 61 9.87 -1.27 -3.43
CA GLU A 61 9.03 -1.68 -2.31
C GLU A 61 9.03 -0.67 -1.16
N GLY A 62 8.11 -0.88 -0.22
CA GLY A 62 8.00 -0.12 1.02
C GLY A 62 7.67 1.34 0.76
N ASN A 63 8.35 2.24 1.46
CA ASN A 63 8.11 3.68 1.42
C ASN A 63 8.35 4.35 0.05
N ARG A 64 8.82 3.60 -0.96
CA ARG A 64 8.98 4.07 -2.35
C ARG A 64 7.68 4.02 -3.14
N ILE A 65 6.67 3.33 -2.59
CA ILE A 65 5.30 3.27 -3.11
C ILE A 65 4.40 4.03 -2.16
N GLN A 66 3.73 5.06 -2.66
CA GLN A 66 2.78 5.84 -1.85
C GLN A 66 1.43 5.14 -1.80
N ILE A 67 0.88 5.01 -0.61
CA ILE A 67 -0.50 4.56 -0.41
C ILE A 67 -1.33 5.79 -0.08
N LEU A 68 -2.37 6.01 -0.88
CA LEU A 68 -3.26 7.16 -0.77
C LEU A 68 -4.68 6.69 -0.44
N TRP A 69 -5.34 7.41 0.44
CA TRP A 69 -6.76 7.28 0.72
C TRP A 69 -7.47 8.53 0.22
N ASP A 70 -8.33 8.39 -0.78
CA ASP A 70 -8.98 9.50 -1.47
C ASP A 70 -8.00 10.62 -1.89
N GLY A 71 -6.79 10.21 -2.30
CA GLY A 71 -5.72 11.10 -2.76
C GLY A 71 -4.85 11.72 -1.66
N ILE A 72 -5.04 11.36 -0.39
CA ILE A 72 -4.21 11.79 0.74
C ILE A 72 -3.25 10.68 1.11
N PRO A 73 -1.95 10.96 1.31
CA PRO A 73 -1.00 9.97 1.78
C PRO A 73 -1.42 9.39 3.14
N MET A 74 -1.49 8.06 3.20
CA MET A 74 -1.67 7.35 4.46
C MET A 74 -0.32 7.17 5.12
N SER A 75 -0.23 7.49 6.41
CA SER A 75 0.95 7.14 7.19
C SER A 75 0.93 5.64 7.49
N THR A 76 1.65 4.88 6.67
CA THR A 76 1.89 3.45 6.91
C THR A 76 3.20 3.22 7.67
N SER A 77 3.96 4.29 7.91
CA SER A 77 5.32 4.23 8.44
C SER A 77 5.44 3.64 9.82
N ASP A 78 4.39 3.71 10.62
CA ASP A 78 4.42 3.25 12.01
C ASP A 78 3.81 1.85 12.19
N GLY A 79 3.52 1.14 11.09
CA GLY A 79 2.86 -0.17 11.12
C GLY A 79 1.43 -0.12 11.67
N ALA A 80 0.89 1.09 11.83
CA ALA A 80 -0.43 1.31 12.42
C ALA A 80 -1.57 0.76 11.58
N PHE A 81 -1.36 0.56 10.28
CA PHE A 81 -2.42 0.17 9.34
C PHE A 81 -1.97 -0.91 8.38
N SER A 82 -2.80 -1.94 8.15
CA SER A 82 -2.56 -2.96 7.13
C SER A 82 -3.65 -2.95 6.07
N LEU A 83 -3.28 -3.24 4.82
CA LEU A 83 -4.21 -3.21 3.69
C LEU A 83 -5.28 -4.30 3.76
N ASP A 84 -4.99 -5.43 4.39
CA ASP A 84 -5.93 -6.56 4.54
C ASP A 84 -7.08 -6.28 5.50
N GLU A 85 -6.98 -5.17 6.26
CA GLU A 85 -8.02 -4.71 7.18
C GLU A 85 -9.11 -3.89 6.49
N ILE A 86 -8.79 -3.30 5.32
CA ILE A 86 -9.72 -2.42 4.59
C ILE A 86 -10.79 -3.26 3.88
N PRO A 87 -12.08 -3.12 4.24
CA PRO A 87 -13.14 -3.84 3.55
C PRO A 87 -13.27 -3.39 2.09
N ILE A 88 -13.20 -4.32 1.15
CA ILE A 88 -13.37 -4.02 -0.28
C ILE A 88 -14.76 -3.42 -0.59
N ASP A 89 -15.74 -3.69 0.26
CA ASP A 89 -17.12 -3.22 0.08
C ASP A 89 -17.28 -1.70 0.16
N ILE A 90 -16.36 -0.97 0.82
CA ILE A 90 -16.39 0.50 0.90
C ILE A 90 -15.63 1.17 -0.26
N ILE A 91 -14.88 0.41 -1.03
CA ILE A 91 -14.05 0.93 -2.11
C ILE A 91 -14.88 1.07 -3.38
N GLU A 92 -14.74 2.19 -4.08
CA GLU A 92 -15.29 2.40 -5.42
C GLU A 92 -14.35 1.87 -6.49
N ARG A 93 -13.07 2.25 -6.39
CA ARG A 93 -12.01 1.83 -7.31
C ARG A 93 -10.63 1.96 -6.64
N ILE A 94 -9.68 1.25 -7.20
CA ILE A 94 -8.26 1.35 -6.83
C ILE A 94 -7.50 1.81 -8.06
N GLU A 95 -6.69 2.84 -7.91
CA GLU A 95 -5.87 3.42 -8.97
C GLU A 95 -4.40 3.12 -8.65
N VAL A 96 -3.71 2.39 -9.53
CA VAL A 96 -2.29 2.05 -9.38
C VAL A 96 -1.49 2.83 -10.41
N TYR A 97 -0.80 3.86 -9.96
CA TYR A 97 0.12 4.68 -10.75
C TYR A 97 1.51 4.05 -10.70
N LYS A 98 2.03 3.67 -11.86
CA LYS A 98 3.29 2.93 -11.97
C LYS A 98 4.42 3.84 -12.45
N SER A 99 5.50 3.91 -11.68
CA SER A 99 6.68 4.76 -11.92
C SER A 99 6.43 6.27 -11.93
N ILE A 100 5.22 6.73 -12.23
CA ILE A 100 4.86 8.16 -12.28
C ILE A 100 3.72 8.43 -11.30
N ILE A 101 3.92 9.43 -10.44
CA ILE A 101 2.89 9.91 -9.53
C ILE A 101 2.44 11.29 -10.00
N PRO A 102 1.19 11.45 -10.46
CA PRO A 102 0.65 12.74 -10.89
C PRO A 102 0.89 13.84 -9.86
N ALA A 103 1.28 15.02 -10.32
CA ALA A 103 1.61 16.14 -9.44
C ALA A 103 0.41 16.55 -8.55
N ARG A 104 -0.82 16.35 -9.02
CA ARG A 104 -2.06 16.66 -8.29
C ARG A 104 -2.19 15.98 -6.92
N PHE A 105 -1.45 14.91 -6.65
CA PHE A 105 -1.44 14.27 -5.32
C PHE A 105 -0.51 14.97 -4.32
N GLY A 106 0.44 15.81 -4.81
CA GLY A 106 1.36 16.51 -3.95
C GLY A 106 2.31 15.60 -3.16
N CYS A 107 2.40 14.32 -3.48
CA CYS A 107 3.24 13.39 -2.77
C CYS A 107 4.54 13.08 -3.53
N ASP A 108 5.48 12.52 -2.81
CA ASP A 108 6.76 12.00 -3.31
C ASP A 108 6.67 10.48 -3.55
N GLY A 109 7.71 9.88 -4.10
CA GLY A 109 7.80 8.43 -4.33
C GLY A 109 8.54 8.13 -5.62
N LEU A 110 9.12 6.91 -5.71
CA LEU A 110 9.93 6.49 -6.85
C LEU A 110 9.23 5.44 -7.73
N GLY A 111 8.57 4.48 -7.10
CA GLY A 111 7.97 3.34 -7.80
C GLY A 111 6.52 3.58 -8.23
N GLY A 112 5.85 4.55 -7.64
CA GLY A 112 4.46 4.85 -7.95
C GLY A 112 3.57 5.07 -6.74
N ALA A 113 2.25 5.01 -6.95
CA ALA A 113 1.25 5.18 -5.90
C ALA A 113 0.06 4.24 -6.09
N VAL A 114 -0.53 3.82 -4.98
CA VAL A 114 -1.81 3.11 -4.93
C VAL A 114 -2.82 4.02 -4.27
N ASN A 115 -3.78 4.52 -5.03
CA ASN A 115 -4.85 5.38 -4.51
C ASN A 115 -6.13 4.56 -4.32
N ILE A 116 -6.57 4.43 -3.08
CA ILE A 116 -7.79 3.76 -2.67
C ILE A 116 -8.89 4.81 -2.65
N VAL A 117 -9.82 4.72 -3.60
CA VAL A 117 -10.93 5.68 -3.71
C VAL A 117 -12.17 5.07 -3.11
N THR A 118 -12.71 5.75 -2.10
CA THR A 118 -13.92 5.31 -1.40
C THR A 118 -15.19 5.69 -2.15
N LYS A 119 -16.28 5.00 -1.87
CA LYS A 119 -17.57 5.27 -2.48
C LYS A 119 -18.14 6.59 -2.00
N GLU A 120 -18.50 7.45 -2.95
CA GLU A 120 -19.30 8.63 -2.71
C GLU A 120 -20.75 8.36 -3.12
N PHE A 121 -21.69 8.47 -2.19
CA PHE A 121 -23.12 8.31 -2.47
C PHE A 121 -23.84 9.64 -2.30
N SER A 122 -24.64 10.00 -3.29
CA SER A 122 -25.55 11.15 -3.23
C SER A 122 -26.90 10.83 -2.55
N THR A 123 -27.14 9.55 -2.23
CA THR A 123 -28.43 9.05 -1.72
C THR A 123 -28.27 8.34 -0.38
N ASP A 124 -29.39 8.03 0.28
CA ASP A 124 -29.40 7.19 1.48
C ASP A 124 -28.82 5.81 1.16
N TYR A 125 -27.90 5.37 2.00
CA TYR A 125 -27.15 4.13 1.78
C TYR A 125 -26.90 3.41 3.11
N LEU A 126 -26.97 2.08 3.05
CA LEU A 126 -26.58 1.19 4.13
C LEU A 126 -25.92 -0.04 3.53
N ASP A 127 -24.76 -0.40 4.05
CA ASP A 127 -24.02 -1.61 3.70
C ASP A 127 -23.54 -2.28 4.98
N ALA A 128 -23.92 -3.51 5.18
CA ALA A 128 -23.49 -4.30 6.32
C ALA A 128 -23.02 -5.67 5.85
N SER A 129 -21.88 -6.12 6.35
CA SER A 129 -21.37 -7.44 6.02
C SER A 129 -20.79 -8.15 7.25
N TYR A 130 -20.84 -9.48 7.21
CA TYR A 130 -20.15 -10.34 8.15
C TYR A 130 -19.55 -11.52 7.42
N GLU A 131 -18.28 -11.81 7.75
CA GLU A 131 -17.52 -12.92 7.18
C GLU A 131 -16.97 -13.79 8.31
N PHE A 132 -17.08 -15.09 8.11
CA PHE A 132 -16.44 -16.11 8.93
C PHE A 132 -15.49 -16.92 8.05
N GLY A 133 -14.27 -17.18 8.53
CA GLY A 133 -13.24 -17.90 7.79
C GLY A 133 -12.42 -18.85 8.66
N SER A 134 -11.53 -19.61 8.00
CA SER A 134 -10.56 -20.50 8.66
C SER A 134 -9.73 -19.76 9.69
N TYR A 135 -9.17 -20.49 10.65
CA TYR A 135 -8.33 -19.97 11.74
C TYR A 135 -9.05 -18.91 12.59
N GLN A 136 -10.35 -19.12 12.82
CA GLN A 136 -11.22 -18.23 13.58
C GLN A 136 -11.18 -16.79 13.08
N THR A 137 -11.16 -16.64 11.75
CA THR A 137 -11.24 -15.31 11.11
C THR A 137 -12.67 -14.80 11.17
N HIS A 138 -12.86 -13.60 11.70
CA HIS A 138 -14.11 -12.89 11.76
C HIS A 138 -13.90 -11.48 11.20
N LYS A 139 -14.71 -11.07 10.21
CA LYS A 139 -14.71 -9.71 9.70
C LYS A 139 -16.14 -9.20 9.68
N GLY A 140 -16.37 -8.06 10.31
CA GLY A 140 -17.66 -7.37 10.29
C GLY A 140 -17.48 -5.95 9.77
N SER A 141 -18.39 -5.45 8.94
CA SER A 141 -18.39 -4.06 8.52
C SER A 141 -19.80 -3.50 8.48
N PHE A 142 -19.91 -2.21 8.76
CA PHE A 142 -21.16 -1.46 8.71
C PHE A 142 -20.85 -0.04 8.23
N PHE A 143 -21.56 0.41 7.19
CA PHE A 143 -21.46 1.77 6.67
C PHE A 143 -22.86 2.30 6.35
N SER A 144 -23.19 3.47 6.84
CA SER A 144 -24.47 4.11 6.67
C SER A 144 -24.29 5.57 6.26
N ARG A 145 -25.16 6.05 5.39
CA ARG A 145 -25.22 7.43 4.97
C ARG A 145 -26.66 7.89 4.85
N LYS A 146 -26.95 9.04 5.44
CA LYS A 146 -28.24 9.71 5.36
C LYS A 146 -28.08 11.07 4.72
N ASN A 147 -28.82 11.32 3.64
CA ASN A 147 -28.83 12.60 2.95
C ASN A 147 -30.11 13.35 3.28
N PHE A 148 -29.96 14.64 3.59
CA PHE A 148 -31.06 15.59 3.82
C PHE A 148 -31.06 16.65 2.69
N PRO A 149 -31.67 16.35 1.53
CA PRO A 149 -31.55 17.21 0.33
C PRO A 149 -32.08 18.63 0.53
N LYS A 150 -33.06 18.83 1.43
CA LYS A 150 -33.64 20.16 1.70
C LYS A 150 -32.64 21.08 2.39
N SER A 151 -31.95 20.60 3.40
CA SER A 151 -30.95 21.36 4.17
C SER A 151 -29.54 21.30 3.56
N GLY A 152 -29.27 20.39 2.63
CA GLY A 152 -27.96 20.17 2.07
C GLY A 152 -26.99 19.51 3.06
N ILE A 153 -27.52 18.85 4.09
CA ILE A 153 -26.72 18.14 5.10
C ILE A 153 -26.65 16.67 4.74
N LEU A 154 -25.47 16.11 4.95
CA LEU A 154 -25.20 14.70 4.79
C LEU A 154 -24.51 14.17 6.05
N LEU A 155 -25.05 13.10 6.60
CA LEU A 155 -24.47 12.39 7.74
C LEU A 155 -24.02 11.00 7.32
N GLY A 156 -22.82 10.61 7.73
CA GLY A 156 -22.25 9.29 7.52
C GLY A 156 -21.76 8.70 8.84
N ALA A 157 -21.92 7.40 9.00
CA ALA A 157 -21.31 6.64 10.09
C ALA A 157 -20.96 5.25 9.60
N GLY A 158 -19.86 4.70 10.08
CA GLY A 158 -19.45 3.37 9.72
C GLY A 158 -18.26 2.89 10.50
N GLY A 159 -17.92 1.63 10.26
CA GLY A 159 -16.76 1.02 10.85
C GLY A 159 -16.60 -0.43 10.43
N TYR A 160 -15.49 -1.01 10.84
CA TYR A 160 -15.25 -2.43 10.67
C TYR A 160 -14.55 -3.02 11.90
N TYR A 161 -14.70 -4.32 12.03
CA TYR A 161 -14.01 -5.15 13.00
C TYR A 161 -13.42 -6.34 12.28
N THR A 162 -12.16 -6.66 12.59
CA THR A 162 -11.44 -7.80 12.03
C THR A 162 -10.70 -8.51 13.14
N SER A 163 -10.81 -9.84 13.20
CA SER A 163 -10.01 -10.66 14.10
C SER A 163 -9.66 -12.00 13.50
N ALA A 164 -8.53 -12.55 13.87
CA ALA A 164 -8.10 -13.90 13.52
C ALA A 164 -7.23 -14.49 14.63
N LYS A 165 -7.27 -15.81 14.78
CA LYS A 165 -6.36 -16.52 15.68
C LYS A 165 -5.05 -16.89 14.99
N ASN A 166 -5.08 -16.99 13.64
CA ASN A 166 -3.94 -17.34 12.78
C ASN A 166 -3.21 -18.65 13.20
N ASP A 167 -3.93 -19.59 13.80
CA ASP A 167 -3.38 -20.82 14.40
C ASP A 167 -3.14 -21.95 13.38
N TYR A 168 -2.67 -21.59 12.18
CA TYR A 168 -2.33 -22.55 11.13
C TYR A 168 -0.99 -23.25 11.39
N SER A 169 -0.83 -24.45 10.80
CA SER A 169 0.40 -25.20 10.87
C SER A 169 1.33 -24.89 9.69
N PHE A 170 2.62 -24.93 9.95
CA PHE A 170 3.69 -24.71 8.97
C PHE A 170 4.89 -25.61 9.28
N ARG A 171 5.79 -25.76 8.29
CA ARG A 171 7.02 -26.53 8.46
C ARG A 171 8.21 -25.61 8.73
N VAL A 172 9.08 -26.02 9.64
CA VAL A 172 10.36 -25.33 9.94
C VAL A 172 11.49 -26.07 9.21
N PRO A 173 11.99 -25.55 8.09
CA PRO A 173 12.95 -26.26 7.24
C PRO A 173 14.26 -26.62 7.94
N GLU A 174 14.74 -25.74 8.82
CA GLU A 174 15.99 -25.92 9.54
C GLU A 174 15.90 -26.93 10.69
N ARG A 175 14.70 -27.44 10.98
CA ARG A 175 14.41 -28.44 11.99
C ARG A 175 13.83 -29.71 11.35
N GLU A 176 14.48 -30.20 10.29
CA GLU A 176 14.05 -31.41 9.58
C GLU A 176 12.59 -31.37 9.09
N ASN A 177 12.11 -30.18 8.72
CA ASN A 177 10.72 -29.92 8.36
C ASN A 177 9.71 -30.24 9.47
N LEU A 178 10.09 -30.00 10.73
CA LEU A 178 9.20 -30.12 11.88
C LEU A 178 7.89 -29.37 11.61
N LEU A 179 6.76 -30.08 11.76
CA LEU A 179 5.44 -29.46 11.62
C LEU A 179 5.05 -28.79 12.95
N VAL A 180 4.92 -27.48 12.91
CA VAL A 180 4.58 -26.65 14.06
C VAL A 180 3.24 -25.96 13.83
N ARG A 181 2.44 -25.81 14.87
CA ARG A 181 1.23 -24.97 14.86
C ARG A 181 1.53 -23.63 15.52
N ARG A 182 1.10 -22.53 14.89
CA ARG A 182 1.16 -21.20 15.50
C ARG A 182 0.24 -21.15 16.72
N ASP A 183 0.72 -20.61 17.82
CA ASP A 183 0.01 -20.51 19.09
C ASP A 183 -0.01 -19.09 19.67
N HIS A 184 0.81 -18.18 19.11
CA HIS A 184 0.91 -16.77 19.52
C HIS A 184 0.98 -15.88 18.26
N ASP A 185 -0.17 -15.73 17.55
CA ASP A 185 -0.29 -14.93 16.32
C ASP A 185 -1.69 -14.32 16.22
N ARG A 186 -2.33 -14.05 17.36
CA ARG A 186 -3.66 -13.47 17.41
C ARG A 186 -3.62 -12.03 16.90
N PHE A 187 -4.60 -11.72 16.08
CA PHE A 187 -4.80 -10.39 15.52
C PHE A 187 -6.22 -9.88 15.80
N ARG A 188 -6.33 -8.58 16.07
CA ARG A 188 -7.61 -7.88 16.20
C ARG A 188 -7.45 -6.43 15.82
N SER A 189 -8.36 -5.92 14.98
CA SER A 189 -8.44 -4.48 14.69
C SER A 189 -9.88 -4.03 14.57
N TYR A 190 -10.12 -2.75 14.79
CA TYR A 190 -11.38 -2.10 14.51
C TYR A 190 -11.18 -0.62 14.17
N MET A 191 -12.08 -0.12 13.33
CA MET A 191 -12.16 1.29 12.96
C MET A 191 -13.61 1.76 13.10
N LEU A 192 -13.79 2.95 13.65
CA LEU A 192 -15.06 3.67 13.68
C LEU A 192 -14.87 5.03 13.02
N LYS A 193 -15.80 5.41 12.14
CA LYS A 193 -15.78 6.68 11.42
C LYS A 193 -17.14 7.37 11.47
N GLY A 194 -17.10 8.70 11.56
CA GLY A 194 -18.27 9.57 11.42
C GLY A 194 -17.97 10.70 10.45
N LYS A 195 -18.94 11.05 9.59
CA LYS A 195 -18.84 12.13 8.60
C LYS A 195 -20.04 13.06 8.68
N ILE A 196 -19.78 14.36 8.65
CA ILE A 196 -20.79 15.39 8.37
C ILE A 196 -20.35 16.20 7.16
N ALA A 197 -21.26 16.46 6.22
CA ALA A 197 -20.99 17.30 5.08
C ALA A 197 -22.14 18.26 4.79
N PHE A 198 -21.79 19.43 4.27
CA PHE A 198 -22.69 20.51 3.86
C PHE A 198 -22.48 20.78 2.36
N THR A 199 -23.56 20.73 1.58
CA THR A 199 -23.52 20.84 0.10
C THR A 199 -24.29 22.04 -0.45
N LYS A 200 -24.83 22.90 0.40
CA LYS A 200 -25.62 24.08 0.04
C LYS A 200 -25.07 25.38 0.66
N LEU A 201 -23.73 25.44 0.81
CA LEU A 201 -23.03 26.64 1.23
C LEU A 201 -22.35 27.29 0.01
N TRP A 202 -21.48 28.28 0.24
CA TRP A 202 -20.67 28.87 -0.84
C TRP A 202 -19.75 27.83 -1.51
N PHE A 203 -19.20 26.90 -0.72
CA PHE A 203 -18.51 25.71 -1.25
C PHE A 203 -19.53 24.69 -1.75
N ASP A 204 -19.16 23.91 -2.76
CA ASP A 204 -19.97 22.80 -3.27
C ASP A 204 -20.02 21.64 -2.26
N GLU A 205 -18.95 21.46 -1.48
CA GLU A 205 -18.89 20.56 -0.35
C GLU A 205 -17.95 21.11 0.71
N ILE A 206 -18.40 21.10 1.95
CA ILE A 206 -17.58 21.21 3.17
C ILE A 206 -17.85 19.95 3.96
N SER A 207 -16.85 19.12 4.19
CA SER A 207 -17.05 17.92 4.99
C SER A 207 -15.98 17.77 6.08
N THR A 208 -16.42 17.25 7.22
CA THR A 208 -15.56 16.85 8.33
C THR A 208 -15.79 15.37 8.60
N GLU A 209 -14.70 14.62 8.68
CA GLU A 209 -14.70 13.21 9.03
C GLU A 209 -13.81 13.02 10.26
N PHE A 210 -14.28 12.26 11.22
CA PHE A 210 -13.51 11.86 12.39
C PHE A 210 -13.49 10.34 12.48
N GLY A 211 -12.36 9.80 12.91
CA GLY A 211 -12.16 8.36 12.99
C GLY A 211 -11.33 7.97 14.21
N TYR A 212 -11.59 6.77 14.69
CA TYR A 212 -10.77 6.10 15.68
C TYR A 212 -10.45 4.70 15.19
N TYR A 213 -9.17 4.35 15.21
CA TYR A 213 -8.65 3.05 14.83
C TYR A 213 -7.85 2.46 15.99
N ASN A 214 -7.99 1.15 16.21
CA ASN A 214 -7.19 0.39 17.17
C ASN A 214 -6.83 -0.96 16.59
N ARG A 215 -5.61 -1.40 16.86
CA ARG A 215 -5.04 -2.67 16.41
C ARG A 215 -4.27 -3.31 17.56
N PHE A 216 -4.41 -4.62 17.66
CA PHE A 216 -3.64 -5.48 18.55
C PHE A 216 -3.14 -6.67 17.74
N ASN A 217 -1.87 -7.03 17.91
CA ASN A 217 -1.31 -8.25 17.37
C ASN A 217 -0.26 -8.87 18.32
N GLU A 218 -0.34 -10.16 18.49
CA GLU A 218 0.74 -10.98 19.04
C GLU A 218 1.87 -11.05 18.02
N ILE A 219 3.12 -11.17 18.49
CA ILE A 219 4.31 -11.19 17.62
C ILE A 219 4.73 -12.62 17.39
N GLN A 220 4.62 -13.07 16.15
CA GLN A 220 5.07 -14.39 15.75
C GLN A 220 6.56 -14.45 15.52
N GLY A 221 7.25 -15.41 16.13
CA GLY A 221 8.67 -15.64 15.91
C GLY A 221 8.98 -16.33 14.56
N ILE A 222 10.15 -16.05 14.03
CA ILE A 222 10.67 -16.63 12.79
C ILE A 222 11.68 -17.74 13.09
N LEU A 223 12.55 -17.54 14.08
CA LEU A 223 13.65 -18.44 14.44
C LEU A 223 13.36 -19.24 15.70
N LYS A 224 12.50 -18.73 16.54
CA LYS A 224 12.07 -19.31 17.80
C LYS A 224 10.59 -19.05 18.02
N ASN A 225 9.95 -19.81 18.89
CA ASN A 225 8.55 -19.63 19.22
C ASN A 225 8.41 -18.46 20.22
N ILE A 226 7.84 -17.34 19.76
CA ILE A 226 7.53 -16.17 20.60
C ILE A 226 6.18 -16.42 21.27
N GLN A 227 6.09 -16.18 22.59
CA GLN A 227 4.92 -16.54 23.40
C GLN A 227 4.28 -15.37 24.16
N HIS A 228 4.97 -14.23 24.26
CA HIS A 228 4.54 -13.14 25.14
C HIS A 228 4.61 -11.76 24.46
N ALA A 229 5.45 -11.61 23.43
CA ALA A 229 5.62 -10.31 22.82
C ALA A 229 4.36 -9.89 22.04
N GLU A 230 3.92 -8.65 22.26
CA GLU A 230 2.70 -8.11 21.66
C GLU A 230 2.85 -6.65 21.27
N ASN A 231 2.04 -6.21 20.32
CA ASN A 231 1.97 -4.82 19.87
C ASN A 231 0.54 -4.31 19.85
N GLN A 232 0.32 -3.11 20.37
CA GLN A 232 -0.96 -2.41 20.29
C GLN A 232 -0.77 -1.03 19.72
N SER A 233 -1.55 -0.70 18.69
CA SER A 233 -1.55 0.63 18.06
C SER A 233 -2.93 1.26 18.15
N GLY A 234 -2.98 2.56 18.42
CA GLY A 234 -4.20 3.36 18.38
C GLY A 234 -4.00 4.60 17.53
N MET A 235 -5.04 5.04 16.81
CA MET A 235 -4.98 6.26 16.00
C MET A 235 -6.32 6.99 16.05
N PHE A 236 -6.27 8.27 16.39
CA PHE A 236 -7.38 9.21 16.21
C PHE A 236 -7.12 10.03 14.95
N MET A 237 -8.16 10.22 14.13
CA MET A 237 -8.08 10.96 12.86
C MET A 237 -9.17 12.03 12.80
N LEU A 238 -8.80 13.20 12.26
CA LEU A 238 -9.71 14.27 11.88
C LEU A 238 -9.36 14.72 10.47
N GLU A 239 -10.34 14.70 9.57
CA GLU A 239 -10.18 15.13 8.19
C GLU A 239 -11.20 16.21 7.84
N ASN A 240 -10.78 17.25 7.12
CA ASN A 240 -11.65 18.26 6.54
C ASN A 240 -11.41 18.37 5.06
N LYS A 241 -12.49 18.39 4.28
CA LYS A 241 -12.42 18.54 2.82
C LYS A 241 -13.28 19.74 2.40
N LEU A 242 -12.73 20.59 1.55
CA LEU A 242 -13.40 21.72 0.94
C LEU A 242 -13.32 21.59 -0.58
N ILE A 243 -14.46 21.68 -1.26
CA ILE A 243 -14.53 21.67 -2.72
C ILE A 243 -15.25 22.90 -3.18
N LYS A 244 -14.69 23.63 -4.14
CA LYS A 244 -15.32 24.70 -4.87
C LYS A 244 -15.00 24.62 -6.34
N SER A 245 -16.01 24.39 -7.15
CA SER A 245 -15.91 24.34 -8.60
C SER A 245 -16.47 25.62 -9.23
N GLY A 246 -16.09 25.87 -10.47
CA GLY A 246 -16.73 26.90 -11.30
C GLY A 246 -16.39 28.34 -10.90
N MET A 247 -15.32 28.59 -10.15
CA MET A 247 -14.83 29.95 -9.90
C MET A 247 -14.26 30.58 -11.18
N LEU A 248 -14.17 31.92 -11.25
CA LEU A 248 -13.61 32.69 -12.39
C LEU A 248 -14.25 32.30 -13.72
N ASN A 249 -15.57 32.38 -13.82
CA ASN A 249 -16.35 32.02 -15.01
C ASN A 249 -16.15 30.56 -15.43
N ASP A 250 -16.32 29.62 -14.50
CA ASP A 250 -16.19 28.16 -14.65
C ASP A 250 -14.80 27.68 -15.09
N ARG A 251 -13.78 28.48 -14.85
CA ARG A 251 -12.40 28.13 -15.22
C ARG A 251 -11.55 27.59 -14.07
N LEU A 252 -11.87 27.93 -12.83
CA LEU A 252 -11.04 27.58 -11.68
C LEU A 252 -11.82 26.67 -10.71
N ASN A 253 -11.22 25.53 -10.37
CA ASN A 253 -11.67 24.65 -9.31
C ASN A 253 -10.65 24.65 -8.17
N LEU A 254 -11.13 24.57 -6.94
CA LEU A 254 -10.35 24.46 -5.72
C LEU A 254 -10.77 23.20 -4.98
N GLU A 255 -9.79 22.43 -4.55
CA GLU A 255 -9.95 21.36 -3.56
C GLU A 255 -8.89 21.54 -2.47
N SER A 256 -9.31 21.60 -1.20
CA SER A 256 -8.43 21.58 -0.04
C SER A 256 -8.78 20.38 0.82
N HIS A 257 -7.76 19.72 1.34
CA HIS A 257 -7.92 18.55 2.20
C HIS A 257 -6.91 18.60 3.35
N PHE A 258 -7.43 18.86 4.53
CA PHE A 258 -6.69 18.86 5.78
C PHE A 258 -6.88 17.51 6.49
N SER A 259 -5.80 16.95 7.03
CA SER A 259 -5.87 15.79 7.92
C SER A 259 -4.95 15.96 9.14
N LEU A 260 -5.44 15.53 10.29
CA LEU A 260 -4.70 15.43 11.52
C LEU A 260 -4.85 14.02 12.07
N SER A 261 -3.74 13.38 12.38
CA SER A 261 -3.72 12.08 13.04
C SER A 261 -2.85 12.12 14.30
N HIS A 262 -3.35 11.49 15.36
CA HIS A 262 -2.60 11.24 16.59
C HIS A 262 -2.50 9.74 16.78
N THR A 263 -1.29 9.22 16.84
CA THR A 263 -0.99 7.79 16.97
C THR A 263 -0.37 7.47 18.33
N THR A 264 -0.68 6.30 18.85
CA THR A 264 0.01 5.68 19.99
C THR A 264 0.40 4.27 19.58
N ASN A 265 1.63 3.85 19.89
CA ASN A 265 2.10 2.50 19.62
C ASN A 265 2.81 1.95 20.86
N ASN A 266 2.32 0.82 21.36
CA ASN A 266 2.87 0.15 22.53
C ASN A 266 3.37 -1.23 22.11
N PHE A 267 4.67 -1.45 22.22
CA PHE A 267 5.29 -2.76 22.03
C PHE A 267 5.77 -3.29 23.39
N VAL A 268 5.36 -4.50 23.75
CA VAL A 268 5.69 -5.15 25.02
C VAL A 268 6.44 -6.44 24.75
N ASP A 269 7.63 -6.57 25.32
CA ASP A 269 8.45 -7.78 25.32
C ASP A 269 9.26 -7.86 26.62
N THR A 270 8.66 -8.44 27.64
CA THR A 270 9.23 -8.55 29.00
C THR A 270 9.36 -10.00 29.47
N ALA A 271 9.29 -10.95 28.54
CA ALA A 271 9.38 -12.39 28.85
C ALA A 271 10.72 -12.73 29.52
N ARG A 272 10.68 -13.54 30.56
CA ARG A 272 11.88 -14.02 31.28
C ARG A 272 12.46 -15.30 30.70
N VAL A 273 11.72 -15.94 29.80
CA VAL A 273 12.10 -17.20 29.16
C VAL A 273 11.84 -17.11 27.66
N ASN A 274 12.61 -17.84 26.90
CA ASN A 274 12.45 -18.05 25.46
C ASN A 274 12.00 -19.51 25.22
N HIS A 275 11.25 -19.70 24.13
CA HIS A 275 10.80 -21.02 23.71
C HIS A 275 11.36 -21.31 22.30
N ASP A 276 11.76 -22.55 22.05
CA ASP A 276 12.00 -23.04 20.70
C ASP A 276 10.76 -23.73 20.13
N PHE A 277 10.85 -24.14 18.87
CA PHE A 277 9.73 -24.82 18.20
C PHE A 277 9.56 -26.28 18.62
N GLU A 278 10.53 -26.85 19.33
CA GLU A 278 10.47 -28.19 19.96
C GLU A 278 9.81 -28.17 21.35
N GLY A 279 9.55 -26.96 21.88
CA GLY A 279 8.92 -26.79 23.22
C GLY A 279 9.92 -26.67 24.35
N ASN A 280 11.23 -26.59 24.08
CA ASN A 280 12.21 -26.36 25.13
C ASN A 280 12.17 -24.91 25.63
N ILE A 281 12.45 -24.70 26.90
CA ILE A 281 12.41 -23.39 27.55
C ILE A 281 13.82 -23.02 28.00
N TYR A 282 14.22 -21.80 27.68
CA TYR A 282 15.53 -21.25 28.02
C TYR A 282 15.38 -19.92 28.75
N PRO A 283 16.24 -19.55 29.71
CA PRO A 283 16.26 -18.19 30.24
C PRO A 283 16.51 -17.16 29.15
N SER A 284 15.84 -16.00 29.24
CA SER A 284 16.16 -14.88 28.35
C SER A 284 17.61 -14.42 28.57
N PRO A 285 18.40 -14.21 27.51
CA PRO A 285 19.85 -13.93 27.59
C PRO A 285 20.20 -12.74 28.51
N ASN A 286 19.36 -11.71 28.50
CA ASN A 286 19.55 -10.50 29.32
C ASN A 286 18.53 -10.40 30.47
N GLY A 287 17.99 -11.52 30.91
CA GLY A 287 17.02 -11.61 32.00
C GLY A 287 15.58 -11.34 31.63
N GLN A 288 15.36 -10.61 30.52
CA GLN A 288 14.03 -10.31 29.98
C GLN A 288 14.08 -10.07 28.45
N GLY A 289 12.95 -10.31 27.77
CA GLY A 289 12.79 -10.17 26.34
C GLY A 289 12.97 -11.48 25.58
N GLU A 290 12.14 -11.70 24.56
CA GLU A 290 12.18 -12.89 23.72
C GLU A 290 12.32 -12.56 22.22
N THR A 291 12.04 -11.34 21.78
CA THR A 291 12.17 -10.94 20.37
C THR A 291 13.59 -10.51 19.99
N GLY A 292 14.34 -9.98 20.94
CA GLY A 292 15.68 -9.44 20.75
C GLY A 292 16.54 -9.54 22.03
N ASP A 293 17.58 -8.70 22.09
CA ASP A 293 18.54 -8.67 23.19
C ASP A 293 18.16 -7.64 24.26
N VAL A 294 17.12 -6.85 24.05
CA VAL A 294 16.67 -5.78 24.97
C VAL A 294 15.20 -6.01 25.31
N PRO A 295 14.80 -5.97 26.59
CA PRO A 295 13.41 -5.98 26.97
C PRO A 295 12.72 -4.66 26.65
N HIS A 296 11.42 -4.71 26.32
CA HIS A 296 10.66 -3.56 25.88
C HIS A 296 9.33 -3.40 26.61
N ASN A 297 8.98 -2.16 26.92
CA ASN A 297 7.63 -1.71 27.22
C ASN A 297 7.49 -0.29 26.70
N SER A 298 7.42 -0.17 25.37
CA SER A 298 7.43 1.11 24.70
C SER A 298 6.06 1.80 24.72
N ASN A 299 6.06 3.12 24.64
CA ASN A 299 4.88 3.94 24.45
C ASN A 299 5.23 5.11 23.53
N ASP A 300 5.14 4.87 22.23
CA ASP A 300 5.45 5.87 21.22
C ASP A 300 4.23 6.72 20.91
N LYS A 301 4.41 8.04 20.86
CA LYS A 301 3.37 9.00 20.49
C LYS A 301 3.74 9.74 19.23
N GLY A 302 2.83 9.75 18.26
CA GLY A 302 2.97 10.45 16.98
C GLY A 302 1.87 11.47 16.77
N LEU A 303 2.21 12.59 16.15
CA LEU A 303 1.27 13.56 15.62
C LEU A 303 1.66 13.84 14.18
N GLU A 304 0.70 13.73 13.26
CA GLU A 304 0.89 14.06 11.86
C GLU A 304 -0.21 14.99 11.37
N ILE A 305 0.17 16.03 10.65
CA ILE A 305 -0.74 17.02 10.06
C ILE A 305 -0.39 17.11 8.58
N ASN A 306 -1.41 16.97 7.73
CA ASN A 306 -1.30 17.15 6.29
C ASN A 306 -2.29 18.22 5.84
N GLU A 307 -1.84 19.11 4.95
CA GLU A 307 -2.70 20.04 4.21
C GLU A 307 -2.37 19.95 2.73
N ARG A 308 -3.32 19.50 1.93
CA ARG A 308 -3.23 19.48 0.47
C ARG A 308 -4.16 20.51 -0.12
N ILE A 309 -3.62 21.41 -0.93
CA ILE A 309 -4.39 22.40 -1.69
C ILE A 309 -4.16 22.13 -3.17
N ASN A 310 -5.23 22.06 -3.93
CA ASN A 310 -5.21 21.78 -5.37
C ASN A 310 -6.06 22.81 -6.12
N PHE A 311 -5.47 23.45 -7.13
CA PHE A 311 -6.12 24.37 -8.05
C PHE A 311 -6.07 23.80 -9.46
N ASP A 312 -7.23 23.65 -10.10
CA ASP A 312 -7.35 23.28 -11.50
C ASP A 312 -7.87 24.48 -12.30
N TYR A 313 -7.05 25.01 -13.20
CA TYR A 313 -7.39 26.16 -14.03
C TYR A 313 -7.47 25.80 -15.51
N LYS A 314 -8.63 26.04 -16.11
CA LYS A 314 -8.86 25.85 -17.55
C LYS A 314 -8.40 27.10 -18.32
N LEU A 315 -7.24 27.03 -18.99
CA LEU A 315 -6.75 28.08 -19.84
C LEU A 315 -7.62 28.21 -21.12
N SER A 316 -7.96 27.07 -21.71
CA SER A 316 -8.81 26.96 -22.91
C SER A 316 -9.51 25.60 -22.95
N ALA A 317 -10.24 25.29 -24.01
CA ALA A 317 -10.85 23.97 -24.22
C ALA A 317 -9.82 22.84 -24.32
N ASN A 318 -8.57 23.16 -24.68
CA ASN A 318 -7.51 22.20 -24.93
C ASN A 318 -6.32 22.29 -23.97
N HIS A 319 -6.28 23.29 -23.08
CA HIS A 319 -5.17 23.53 -22.18
C HIS A 319 -5.65 23.76 -20.76
N SER A 320 -5.04 23.07 -19.80
CA SER A 320 -5.29 23.28 -18.38
C SER A 320 -3.99 23.35 -17.60
N LEU A 321 -4.04 24.07 -16.48
CA LEU A 321 -2.98 24.12 -15.47
C LEU A 321 -3.51 23.54 -14.17
N ASN A 322 -2.70 22.73 -13.52
CA ASN A 322 -2.94 22.26 -12.17
C ASN A 322 -1.79 22.71 -11.26
N LEU A 323 -2.10 23.40 -10.19
CA LEU A 323 -1.17 23.74 -9.12
C LEU A 323 -1.59 22.97 -7.87
N ASN A 324 -0.67 22.18 -7.34
CA ASN A 324 -0.90 21.41 -6.12
C ASN A 324 0.21 21.66 -5.11
N THR A 325 -0.13 21.70 -3.82
CA THR A 325 0.83 21.75 -2.73
C THR A 325 0.35 20.86 -1.60
N LEU A 326 1.21 19.96 -1.13
CA LEU A 326 1.04 19.20 0.10
C LEU A 326 2.08 19.65 1.13
N ILE A 327 1.61 20.03 2.29
CA ILE A 327 2.42 20.33 3.47
C ILE A 327 2.19 19.20 4.47
N ASN A 328 3.27 18.56 4.92
CA ASN A 328 3.23 17.53 5.95
C ASN A 328 4.09 17.96 7.13
N TYR A 329 3.53 17.94 8.31
CA TYR A 329 4.23 18.08 9.58
C TYR A 329 4.08 16.80 10.38
N ALA A 330 5.18 16.24 10.85
CA ALA A 330 5.19 15.05 11.71
C ALA A 330 6.06 15.29 12.95
N ARG A 331 5.55 14.86 14.11
CA ARG A 331 6.25 14.83 15.38
C ARG A 331 6.13 13.45 15.99
N ARG A 332 7.22 12.89 16.47
CA ARG A 332 7.24 11.61 17.18
C ARG A 332 8.04 11.73 18.46
N GLN A 333 7.58 11.08 19.49
CA GLN A 333 8.26 10.97 20.78
C GLN A 333 8.17 9.52 21.25
N PRO A 334 9.21 8.72 21.02
CA PRO A 334 9.32 7.38 21.59
C PRO A 334 9.55 7.48 23.10
N SER A 335 9.13 6.47 23.85
CA SER A 335 9.49 6.29 25.24
C SER A 335 9.47 4.81 25.62
N ASP A 336 10.48 4.35 26.35
CA ASP A 336 10.57 3.00 26.89
C ASP A 336 11.40 2.99 28.16
N ASN A 337 10.72 2.88 29.30
CA ASN A 337 11.39 2.95 30.59
C ASN A 337 12.26 1.68 30.86
N ILE A 338 11.80 0.51 30.40
CA ILE A 338 12.54 -0.74 30.64
C ILE A 338 13.78 -0.79 29.75
N ALA A 339 13.63 -0.49 28.48
CA ALA A 339 14.76 -0.41 27.56
C ALA A 339 15.75 0.72 27.97
N SER A 340 15.26 1.87 28.47
CA SER A 340 16.11 2.95 28.99
C SER A 340 16.96 2.50 30.19
N GLN A 341 16.36 1.78 31.14
CA GLN A 341 17.10 1.23 32.29
C GLN A 341 18.15 0.22 31.85
N HIS A 342 17.80 -0.65 30.91
CA HIS A 342 18.72 -1.65 30.36
C HIS A 342 19.87 -1.02 29.56
N ALA A 343 19.58 -0.01 28.76
CA ALA A 343 20.57 0.70 27.95
C ALA A 343 21.44 1.70 28.75
N GLY A 344 21.00 2.11 29.94
CA GLY A 344 21.68 3.10 30.76
C GLY A 344 21.52 4.55 30.33
N PHE A 345 20.61 4.85 29.39
CA PHE A 345 20.25 6.19 28.95
C PHE A 345 18.75 6.34 28.65
N VAL A 346 18.24 7.56 28.68
CA VAL A 346 16.81 7.82 28.45
C VAL A 346 16.50 7.75 26.95
N ILE A 347 15.61 6.84 26.57
CA ILE A 347 15.07 6.72 25.21
C ILE A 347 13.97 7.75 25.05
N GLY A 348 14.06 8.57 23.97
CA GLY A 348 13.06 9.60 23.67
C GLY A 348 13.17 10.88 24.51
N GLY A 349 14.38 11.28 24.88
CA GLY A 349 14.62 12.52 25.63
C GLY A 349 14.09 13.77 24.95
N PHE A 350 14.02 13.78 23.59
CA PHE A 350 13.46 14.88 22.81
C PHE A 350 12.53 14.37 21.71
N PRO A 351 11.42 15.10 21.43
CA PRO A 351 10.59 14.77 20.28
C PRO A 351 11.32 15.10 18.97
N SER A 352 11.36 14.14 18.06
CA SER A 352 11.79 14.37 16.68
C SER A 352 10.68 15.02 15.86
N LYS A 353 11.05 15.92 14.95
CA LYS A 353 10.10 16.68 14.12
C LYS A 353 10.54 16.69 12.66
N LYS A 354 9.56 16.73 11.77
CA LYS A 354 9.77 16.85 10.33
C LYS A 354 8.72 17.77 9.74
N THR A 355 9.13 18.65 8.83
CA THR A 355 8.24 19.40 7.96
C THR A 355 8.64 19.15 6.52
N SER A 356 7.72 18.73 5.68
CA SER A 356 7.97 18.61 4.25
C SER A 356 6.92 19.34 3.44
N VAL A 357 7.35 19.90 2.31
CA VAL A 357 6.51 20.58 1.33
C VAL A 357 6.78 19.98 -0.04
N VAL A 358 5.72 19.52 -0.70
CA VAL A 358 5.79 19.06 -2.09
C VAL A 358 4.81 19.89 -2.89
N SER A 359 5.33 20.73 -3.81
CA SER A 359 4.51 21.55 -4.71
C SER A 359 4.71 21.10 -6.14
N GLY A 360 3.64 21.05 -6.92
CA GLY A 360 3.67 20.65 -8.32
C GLY A 360 2.86 21.57 -9.21
N LEU A 361 3.42 21.93 -10.35
CA LEU A 361 2.72 22.64 -11.42
C LEU A 361 2.68 21.73 -12.63
N THR A 362 1.48 21.44 -13.13
CA THR A 362 1.24 20.60 -14.32
C THR A 362 0.55 21.41 -15.40
N TRP A 363 1.07 21.32 -16.61
CA TRP A 363 0.41 21.79 -17.81
C TRP A 363 -0.03 20.59 -18.65
N GLU A 364 -1.35 20.48 -18.88
CA GLU A 364 -1.92 19.48 -19.78
C GLU A 364 -2.37 20.16 -21.07
N SER A 365 -2.02 19.57 -22.21
CA SER A 365 -2.46 20.01 -23.54
C SER A 365 -3.04 18.86 -24.34
N LYS A 366 -4.17 19.13 -25.03
CA LYS A 366 -4.88 18.18 -25.89
C LYS A 366 -4.84 18.74 -27.32
N LEU A 367 -4.07 18.09 -28.18
CA LEU A 367 -3.80 18.55 -29.55
C LEU A 367 -4.39 17.59 -30.59
N PHE A 368 -4.48 18.02 -31.84
CA PHE A 368 -4.97 17.22 -32.98
C PHE A 368 -6.31 16.53 -32.67
N ASP A 369 -7.35 17.34 -32.41
CA ASP A 369 -8.68 16.83 -32.00
C ASP A 369 -8.67 15.87 -30.84
N LYS A 370 -7.80 16.14 -29.84
CA LYS A 370 -7.57 15.33 -28.62
C LYS A 370 -6.93 13.95 -28.86
N LYS A 371 -6.41 13.70 -30.06
CA LYS A 371 -5.65 12.49 -30.36
C LYS A 371 -4.31 12.45 -29.63
N LEU A 372 -3.69 13.61 -29.43
CA LEU A 372 -2.45 13.76 -28.67
C LEU A 372 -2.75 14.47 -27.36
N THR A 373 -2.43 13.82 -26.24
CA THR A 373 -2.43 14.45 -24.92
C THR A 373 -1.00 14.48 -24.41
N ASN A 374 -0.55 15.67 -24.04
CA ASN A 374 0.75 15.88 -23.41
C ASN A 374 0.55 16.44 -22.00
N MET A 375 1.33 15.97 -21.06
CA MET A 375 1.35 16.41 -19.67
C MET A 375 2.79 16.68 -19.26
N LEU A 376 3.09 17.96 -19.00
CA LEU A 376 4.38 18.42 -18.48
C LEU A 376 4.19 18.91 -17.06
N SER A 377 5.00 18.39 -16.11
CA SER A 377 4.92 18.79 -14.71
C SER A 377 6.30 19.09 -14.14
N ALA A 378 6.37 20.15 -13.33
CA ALA A 378 7.51 20.44 -12.46
C ALA A 378 7.10 20.25 -11.00
N LYS A 379 7.97 19.62 -10.19
CA LYS A 379 7.72 19.38 -8.76
C LYS A 379 8.87 19.91 -7.94
N TYR A 380 8.57 20.66 -6.89
CA TYR A 380 9.51 21.13 -5.88
C TYR A 380 9.31 20.34 -4.58
N PHE A 381 10.41 19.88 -4.01
CA PHE A 381 10.43 19.10 -2.78
C PHE A 381 11.31 19.82 -1.77
N HIS A 382 10.79 20.02 -0.56
CA HIS A 382 11.51 20.61 0.57
C HIS A 382 11.29 19.74 1.81
N LEU A 383 12.36 19.50 2.55
CA LEU A 383 12.34 18.79 3.83
C LEU A 383 13.18 19.57 4.83
N HIS A 384 12.61 19.81 6.00
CA HIS A 384 13.31 20.24 7.21
C HIS A 384 13.03 19.24 8.33
N SER A 385 14.07 18.77 9.02
CA SER A 385 13.95 17.85 10.15
C SER A 385 14.83 18.26 11.32
N GLU A 386 14.30 18.10 12.53
CA GLU A 386 14.98 18.27 13.81
C GLU A 386 14.92 16.93 14.54
N ILE A 387 16.06 16.29 14.77
CA ILE A 387 16.16 14.90 15.21
C ILE A 387 17.12 14.81 16.37
N GLU A 388 16.81 13.92 17.33
CA GLU A 388 17.74 13.53 18.39
C GLU A 388 18.88 12.71 17.79
N ASP A 389 20.14 13.16 17.96
CA ASP A 389 21.30 12.43 17.47
C ASP A 389 21.86 11.52 18.57
N LEU A 390 21.59 10.24 18.45
CA LEU A 390 22.10 9.20 19.35
C LEU A 390 23.39 8.55 18.81
N THR A 391 23.95 9.03 17.71
CA THR A 391 25.12 8.41 17.07
C THR A 391 26.45 8.82 17.72
N SER A 392 26.46 9.84 18.55
CA SER A 392 27.63 10.17 19.34
C SER A 392 27.68 9.25 20.57
N TYR A 393 28.23 8.08 20.38
CA TYR A 393 28.47 7.06 21.42
C TYR A 393 29.51 7.45 22.49
N GLU A 394 29.84 8.70 22.62
CA GLU A 394 30.48 9.18 23.83
C GLU A 394 29.41 9.27 24.91
N MET A 395 29.24 8.18 25.64
CA MET A 395 28.28 7.95 26.74
C MET A 395 28.30 9.00 27.86
N ILE A 396 28.84 10.18 27.65
CA ILE A 396 29.08 11.21 28.66
C ILE A 396 28.31 12.51 28.35
N GLU A 397 27.83 12.70 27.12
CA GLU A 397 27.11 13.93 26.75
C GLU A 397 25.61 13.65 26.55
N ALA A 398 24.79 14.63 26.99
CA ALA A 398 23.35 14.61 26.73
C ALA A 398 23.04 14.50 25.22
N PRO A 399 21.93 13.86 24.80
CA PRO A 399 21.55 13.76 23.40
C PRO A 399 21.54 15.14 22.74
N LYS A 400 22.16 15.27 21.57
CA LYS A 400 22.22 16.52 20.81
C LYS A 400 21.14 16.54 19.72
N LYS A 401 20.57 17.71 19.48
CA LYS A 401 19.68 17.93 18.35
C LYS A 401 20.48 18.16 17.08
N LYS A 402 20.09 17.50 16.00
CA LYS A 402 20.65 17.69 14.68
C LYS A 402 19.56 18.11 13.69
N ASN A 403 19.84 19.17 12.95
CA ASN A 403 18.94 19.70 11.94
C ASN A 403 19.42 19.29 10.56
N ASN A 404 18.50 18.91 9.69
CA ASN A 404 18.78 18.66 8.29
C ASN A 404 17.75 19.37 7.42
N THR A 405 18.23 20.08 6.39
CA THR A 405 17.37 20.77 5.42
C THR A 405 17.81 20.42 4.02
N THR A 406 16.89 20.03 3.18
CA THR A 406 17.18 19.71 1.79
C THR A 406 16.06 20.17 0.86
N SER A 407 16.41 20.56 -0.36
CA SER A 407 15.48 20.92 -1.41
C SER A 407 15.88 20.22 -2.71
N GLN A 408 14.89 19.78 -3.48
CA GLN A 408 15.09 19.08 -4.76
C GLN A 408 14.04 19.55 -5.77
N ILE A 409 14.33 19.36 -7.05
CA ILE A 409 13.39 19.59 -8.15
C ILE A 409 13.26 18.30 -8.95
N GLY A 410 12.05 17.90 -9.25
CA GLY A 410 11.71 16.81 -10.15
C GLY A 410 10.84 17.31 -11.31
N TRP A 411 10.73 16.52 -12.36
CA TRP A 411 9.83 16.81 -13.48
C TRP A 411 9.29 15.53 -14.09
N ILE A 412 8.16 15.67 -14.76
CA ILE A 412 7.43 14.60 -15.43
C ILE A 412 7.08 15.09 -16.83
N GLU A 413 7.32 14.25 -17.82
CA GLU A 413 6.79 14.40 -19.17
C GLU A 413 6.04 13.11 -19.51
N ALA A 414 4.76 13.22 -19.90
CA ALA A 414 3.96 12.08 -20.29
C ALA A 414 3.13 12.41 -21.52
N ILE A 415 3.19 11.52 -22.51
CA ILE A 415 2.55 11.68 -23.81
C ILE A 415 1.67 10.47 -24.09
N LYS A 416 0.45 10.73 -24.52
CA LYS A 416 -0.46 9.75 -25.10
C LYS A 416 -0.84 10.15 -26.52
N TYR A 417 -0.73 9.20 -27.45
CA TYR A 417 -1.19 9.37 -28.82
C TYR A 417 -2.22 8.29 -29.19
N GLU A 418 -3.38 8.71 -29.68
CA GLU A 418 -4.48 7.84 -30.16
C GLU A 418 -4.58 7.96 -31.69
N PRO A 419 -3.81 7.19 -32.47
CA PRO A 419 -3.85 7.24 -33.93
C PRO A 419 -5.22 6.85 -34.47
N PHE A 420 -5.88 5.86 -33.87
CA PHE A 420 -7.24 5.43 -34.15
C PHE A 420 -7.95 5.04 -32.86
N ARG A 421 -9.26 5.12 -32.86
CA ARG A 421 -10.12 4.94 -31.68
C ARG A 421 -9.83 3.60 -30.97
N GLY A 422 -9.54 3.68 -29.68
CA GLY A 422 -9.30 2.54 -28.82
C GLY A 422 -7.91 1.92 -28.95
N PHE A 423 -6.96 2.60 -29.61
CA PHE A 423 -5.54 2.25 -29.60
C PHE A 423 -4.72 3.45 -29.12
N HIS A 424 -4.02 3.29 -28.02
CA HIS A 424 -3.27 4.34 -27.35
C HIS A 424 -1.80 3.96 -27.24
N LEU A 425 -0.93 4.79 -27.78
CA LEU A 425 0.51 4.74 -27.53
C LEU A 425 0.83 5.67 -26.37
N LYS A 426 1.63 5.23 -25.42
CA LYS A 426 2.01 6.00 -24.24
C LYS A 426 3.51 5.99 -24.07
N ALA A 427 4.08 7.15 -23.77
CA ALA A 427 5.48 7.29 -23.41
C ALA A 427 5.59 8.26 -22.24
N SER A 428 6.49 8.01 -21.31
CA SER A 428 6.68 8.90 -20.19
C SER A 428 8.08 8.84 -19.61
N TYR A 429 8.50 9.98 -19.05
CA TYR A 429 9.74 10.14 -18.32
C TYR A 429 9.49 10.90 -17.03
N GLN A 430 10.12 10.48 -15.94
CA GLN A 430 10.11 11.21 -14.66
C GLN A 430 11.50 11.24 -14.05
N ARG A 431 11.92 12.41 -13.61
CA ARG A 431 12.93 12.55 -12.55
C ARG A 431 12.18 12.56 -11.22
N ALA A 432 12.13 11.40 -10.57
CA ALA A 432 11.44 11.22 -9.30
C ALA A 432 12.37 11.51 -8.12
N ILE A 433 11.80 12.06 -7.06
CA ILE A 433 12.45 12.33 -5.77
C ILE A 433 11.58 11.70 -4.69
N ARG A 434 12.22 11.05 -3.70
CA ARG A 434 11.57 10.60 -2.48
C ARG A 434 12.31 11.18 -1.27
N LEU A 435 11.56 11.88 -0.44
CA LEU A 435 12.06 12.41 0.83
C LEU A 435 12.12 11.27 1.87
N PRO A 436 13.09 11.27 2.79
CA PRO A 436 13.07 10.36 3.93
C PRO A 436 11.79 10.54 4.74
N ASN A 437 11.16 9.44 5.14
CA ASN A 437 9.96 9.50 5.96
C ASN A 437 10.27 9.59 7.48
N SER A 438 9.23 9.68 8.30
CA SER A 438 9.37 9.83 9.75
C SER A 438 10.04 8.61 10.39
N GLN A 439 9.71 7.39 9.96
CA GLN A 439 10.32 6.16 10.49
C GLN A 439 11.82 6.07 10.18
N GLU A 440 12.21 6.42 8.94
CA GLU A 440 13.62 6.41 8.51
C GLU A 440 14.45 7.47 9.24
N LEU A 441 13.86 8.64 9.46
CA LEU A 441 14.53 9.76 10.13
C LEU A 441 14.59 9.58 11.64
N PHE A 442 13.50 9.15 12.26
CA PHE A 442 13.35 9.14 13.72
C PHE A 442 13.74 7.81 14.35
N GLY A 443 13.72 6.71 13.57
CA GLY A 443 13.84 5.37 14.11
C GLY A 443 12.71 5.04 15.07
N ASP A 444 12.88 4.00 15.86
CA ASP A 444 12.02 3.69 17.01
C ASP A 444 12.66 4.05 18.35
N GLY A 445 13.91 4.52 18.30
CA GLY A 445 14.69 4.92 19.46
C GLY A 445 15.25 3.76 20.28
N ILE A 446 15.03 2.51 19.85
CA ILE A 446 15.32 1.30 20.61
C ILE A 446 16.19 0.34 19.80
N ILE A 447 15.63 -0.23 18.75
CA ILE A 447 16.31 -1.17 17.82
C ILE A 447 16.87 -0.41 16.63
N THR A 448 16.14 0.65 16.21
CA THR A 448 16.48 1.48 15.05
C THR A 448 16.80 2.89 15.52
N PHE A 449 18.03 3.31 15.32
CA PHE A 449 18.49 4.64 15.70
C PHE A 449 18.04 5.72 14.70
N PRO A 450 17.84 6.96 15.19
CA PRO A 450 17.58 8.10 14.35
C PRO A 450 18.67 8.31 13.30
N ALA A 451 18.30 8.73 12.09
CA ALA A 451 19.21 8.90 10.96
C ALA A 451 19.12 10.31 10.38
N ALA A 452 19.68 11.28 11.08
CA ALA A 452 19.63 12.70 10.72
C ALA A 452 20.35 13.06 9.41
N GLY A 453 21.28 12.22 8.93
CA GLY A 453 22.11 12.47 7.73
C GLY A 453 21.50 11.94 6.43
N LEU A 454 20.28 11.47 6.41
CA LEU A 454 19.65 10.89 5.21
C LEU A 454 19.43 11.94 4.11
N ARG A 455 19.79 11.54 2.90
CA ARG A 455 19.54 12.30 1.67
C ARG A 455 18.29 11.75 0.98
N PRO A 456 17.57 12.61 0.20
CA PRO A 456 16.49 12.14 -0.66
C PRO A 456 16.98 11.10 -1.68
N GLU A 457 16.18 10.05 -1.87
CA GLU A 457 16.38 9.10 -2.97
C GLU A 457 15.98 9.74 -4.30
N LYS A 458 16.62 9.34 -5.39
CA LYS A 458 16.40 9.87 -6.73
C LYS A 458 16.24 8.74 -7.72
N SER A 459 15.39 8.94 -8.72
CA SER A 459 15.22 7.98 -9.80
C SER A 459 14.94 8.66 -11.13
N HIS A 460 15.46 8.07 -12.21
CA HIS A 460 15.09 8.38 -13.58
C HIS A 460 14.25 7.22 -14.10
N ASN A 461 12.97 7.48 -14.37
CA ASN A 461 11.97 6.48 -14.74
C ASN A 461 11.52 6.71 -16.18
N PHE A 462 11.60 5.69 -17.01
CA PHE A 462 11.15 5.68 -18.40
C PHE A 462 10.10 4.60 -18.58
N ASN A 463 8.98 4.92 -19.23
CA ASN A 463 7.96 3.97 -19.62
C ASN A 463 7.61 4.16 -21.10
N LEU A 464 7.37 3.05 -21.78
CA LEU A 464 6.87 3.02 -23.16
C LEU A 464 5.91 1.85 -23.31
N GLY A 465 4.71 2.11 -23.76
CA GLY A 465 3.69 1.07 -23.87
C GLY A 465 2.56 1.41 -24.82
N PHE A 466 1.67 0.45 -24.97
CA PHE A 466 0.43 0.65 -25.70
C PHE A 466 -0.75 -0.02 -25.02
N LEU A 467 -1.94 0.50 -25.26
CA LEU A 467 -3.22 -0.03 -24.81
C LEU A 467 -4.16 -0.15 -25.99
N ILE A 468 -4.77 -1.33 -26.15
CA ILE A 468 -5.92 -1.59 -27.02
C ILE A 468 -7.13 -1.81 -26.11
N ASP A 469 -8.21 -1.04 -26.31
CA ASP A 469 -9.49 -1.23 -25.59
C ASP A 469 -10.63 -1.08 -26.61
N LYS A 470 -11.18 -2.20 -27.05
CA LYS A 470 -12.19 -2.25 -28.09
C LYS A 470 -13.34 -3.20 -27.74
N ASN A 471 -14.54 -2.77 -28.01
CA ASN A 471 -15.74 -3.59 -27.94
C ASN A 471 -16.02 -4.23 -29.32
N ASP A 472 -16.74 -5.35 -29.29
CA ASP A 472 -17.27 -6.05 -30.48
C ASP A 472 -16.20 -6.35 -31.54
N ILE A 473 -15.11 -6.96 -31.12
CA ILE A 473 -13.96 -7.28 -31.98
C ILE A 473 -13.66 -8.79 -31.95
N LEU A 474 -13.40 -9.39 -33.13
CA LEU A 474 -13.04 -10.80 -33.27
C LEU A 474 -14.03 -11.78 -32.62
N GLY A 475 -15.32 -11.44 -32.54
CA GLY A 475 -16.36 -12.26 -31.90
C GLY A 475 -16.38 -12.14 -30.38
N LEU A 476 -15.54 -11.28 -29.78
CA LEU A 476 -15.51 -10.99 -28.35
C LEU A 476 -16.36 -9.76 -28.05
N SER A 477 -17.07 -9.75 -26.92
CA SER A 477 -17.82 -8.57 -26.46
C SER A 477 -16.90 -7.40 -26.13
N ARG A 478 -15.68 -7.68 -25.63
CA ARG A 478 -14.63 -6.70 -25.40
C ARG A 478 -13.26 -7.34 -25.36
N LEU A 479 -12.28 -6.64 -25.92
CA LEU A 479 -10.86 -6.94 -25.81
C LEU A 479 -10.13 -5.75 -25.18
N GLN A 480 -9.41 -5.97 -24.10
CA GLN A 480 -8.44 -5.04 -23.58
C GLN A 480 -7.07 -5.73 -23.55
N PHE A 481 -6.08 -5.13 -24.21
CA PHE A 481 -4.71 -5.61 -24.24
C PHE A 481 -3.75 -4.47 -23.98
N GLU A 482 -2.88 -4.63 -22.99
CA GLU A 482 -1.91 -3.62 -22.57
C GLU A 482 -0.52 -4.25 -22.50
N VAL A 483 0.48 -3.53 -23.00
CA VAL A 483 1.89 -3.83 -22.84
C VAL A 483 2.62 -2.57 -22.43
N ASN A 484 3.48 -2.67 -21.42
CA ASN A 484 4.30 -1.57 -20.96
C ASN A 484 5.71 -2.06 -20.64
N GLY A 485 6.72 -1.46 -21.28
CA GLY A 485 8.13 -1.62 -20.95
C GLY A 485 8.59 -0.48 -20.05
N PHE A 486 9.42 -0.77 -19.06
CA PHE A 486 9.93 0.23 -18.13
C PHE A 486 11.43 0.06 -17.86
N TYR A 487 12.08 1.19 -17.59
CA TYR A 487 13.46 1.27 -17.19
C TYR A 487 13.64 2.34 -16.12
N MET A 488 14.35 2.01 -15.03
CA MET A 488 14.56 2.91 -13.91
C MET A 488 16.02 2.87 -13.46
N GLN A 489 16.58 4.05 -13.13
CA GLN A 489 17.89 4.21 -12.51
C GLN A 489 17.69 4.87 -11.15
N VAL A 490 17.84 4.11 -10.08
CA VAL A 490 17.63 4.59 -8.72
C VAL A 490 18.97 4.80 -8.02
N SER A 491 19.12 5.90 -7.33
CA SER A 491 20.32 6.27 -6.58
C SER A 491 19.97 6.79 -5.19
N ASP A 492 20.95 6.77 -4.30
CA ASP A 492 20.83 7.17 -2.90
C ASP A 492 19.75 6.38 -2.14
N MET A 493 19.48 5.10 -2.52
CA MET A 493 18.45 4.30 -1.87
C MET A 493 18.72 4.14 -0.39
N ILE A 494 17.69 4.40 0.41
CA ILE A 494 17.71 4.29 1.87
C ILE A 494 17.46 2.84 2.25
N LYS A 495 18.35 2.29 3.08
CA LYS A 495 18.26 0.91 3.56
C LYS A 495 18.50 0.85 5.05
N LEU A 496 17.75 -0.02 5.75
CA LEU A 496 18.04 -0.36 7.12
C LEU A 496 19.26 -1.31 7.17
N MET A 497 20.30 -0.89 7.87
CA MET A 497 21.52 -1.69 8.04
C MET A 497 21.85 -1.85 9.52
N LYS A 498 22.31 -3.04 9.90
CA LYS A 498 22.81 -3.28 11.25
C LYS A 498 24.15 -2.55 11.42
N GLN A 499 24.24 -1.67 12.41
CA GLN A 499 25.42 -0.93 12.78
C GLN A 499 25.79 -1.31 14.21
N HIS A 500 26.86 -2.09 14.41
CA HIS A 500 27.33 -2.56 15.72
C HIS A 500 26.18 -3.23 16.52
N MET A 501 25.65 -2.55 17.53
CA MET A 501 24.63 -3.08 18.45
C MET A 501 23.21 -2.68 18.08
N ALA A 502 23.01 -1.80 17.08
CA ALA A 502 21.70 -1.31 16.65
C ALA A 502 21.56 -1.34 15.13
N ALA A 503 20.38 -1.06 14.63
CA ALA A 503 20.12 -0.81 13.21
C ALA A 503 19.99 0.70 12.94
N GLY A 504 20.30 1.13 11.73
CA GLY A 504 20.11 2.52 11.31
C GLY A 504 19.86 2.59 9.81
N TYR A 505 19.14 3.62 9.39
CA TYR A 505 18.91 3.87 7.98
C TYR A 505 20.07 4.66 7.37
N VAL A 506 20.53 4.22 6.21
CA VAL A 506 21.63 4.85 5.46
C VAL A 506 21.32 4.84 3.95
N ASN A 507 21.87 5.81 3.21
CA ASN A 507 21.83 5.80 1.75
C ASN A 507 22.94 4.85 1.24
N ALA A 508 22.56 3.59 0.97
CA ALA A 508 23.53 2.52 0.78
C ALA A 508 23.42 1.78 -0.57
N GLU A 509 22.43 2.07 -1.40
CA GLU A 509 22.19 1.29 -2.62
C GLU A 509 22.00 2.17 -3.86
N LYS A 510 22.40 1.62 -5.00
CA LYS A 510 22.13 2.14 -6.34
C LYS A 510 21.69 0.97 -7.20
N VAL A 511 20.51 1.08 -7.83
CA VAL A 511 19.96 -0.03 -8.61
C VAL A 511 19.54 0.40 -10.01
N HIS A 512 19.66 -0.53 -10.95
CA HIS A 512 19.01 -0.45 -12.25
C HIS A 512 17.89 -1.47 -12.30
N ILE A 513 16.75 -1.03 -12.83
CA ILE A 513 15.55 -1.84 -12.97
C ILE A 513 15.12 -1.77 -14.43
N LYS A 514 14.83 -2.91 -15.01
CA LYS A 514 14.25 -3.02 -16.34
C LYS A 514 13.20 -4.11 -16.35
N GLY A 515 12.13 -3.93 -17.11
CA GLY A 515 11.09 -4.93 -17.16
C GLY A 515 10.06 -4.68 -18.24
N ILE A 516 9.19 -5.67 -18.37
CA ILE A 516 8.03 -5.63 -19.24
C ILE A 516 6.85 -6.23 -18.51
N GLU A 517 5.71 -5.63 -18.69
CA GLU A 517 4.45 -6.11 -18.17
C GLU A 517 3.39 -6.17 -19.28
N THR A 518 2.53 -7.17 -19.23
CA THR A 518 1.46 -7.37 -20.21
C THR A 518 0.18 -7.82 -19.52
N GLU A 519 -0.95 -7.30 -19.95
CA GLU A 519 -2.28 -7.67 -19.46
C GLU A 519 -3.24 -7.89 -20.62
N LEU A 520 -3.99 -8.98 -20.55
CA LEU A 520 -5.08 -9.33 -21.47
C LEU A 520 -6.37 -9.50 -20.65
N LYS A 521 -7.42 -8.79 -21.03
CA LYS A 521 -8.77 -8.94 -20.48
C LYS A 521 -9.74 -9.15 -21.62
N LEU A 522 -10.58 -10.18 -21.50
CA LEU A 522 -11.51 -10.64 -22.50
C LEU A 522 -12.92 -10.77 -21.91
N ASP A 523 -13.87 -10.00 -22.41
CA ASP A 523 -15.27 -10.35 -22.28
C ASP A 523 -15.61 -11.27 -23.47
N ILE A 524 -15.44 -12.59 -23.28
CA ILE A 524 -15.63 -13.61 -24.33
C ILE A 524 -17.10 -13.62 -24.74
N LEU A 525 -17.97 -13.65 -23.75
CA LEU A 525 -19.40 -13.52 -23.86
C LEU A 525 -19.87 -12.49 -22.83
N PRO A 526 -21.12 -11.98 -22.93
CA PRO A 526 -21.67 -11.11 -21.89
C PRO A 526 -21.74 -11.75 -20.49
N THR A 527 -21.53 -13.07 -20.40
CA THR A 527 -21.57 -13.87 -19.17
C THR A 527 -20.23 -14.50 -18.81
N VAL A 528 -19.21 -14.41 -19.67
CA VAL A 528 -17.91 -15.07 -19.49
C VAL A 528 -16.79 -14.06 -19.67
N TYR A 529 -16.07 -13.84 -18.60
CA TYR A 529 -14.88 -12.98 -18.55
C TYR A 529 -13.64 -13.82 -18.25
N ALA A 530 -12.53 -13.49 -18.90
CA ALA A 530 -11.22 -14.06 -18.60
C ALA A 530 -10.15 -12.96 -18.58
N TYR A 531 -9.13 -13.15 -17.76
CA TYR A 531 -7.98 -12.24 -17.71
C TYR A 531 -6.68 -12.99 -17.51
N GLY A 532 -5.60 -12.38 -17.95
CA GLY A 532 -4.25 -12.82 -17.65
C GLY A 532 -3.29 -11.64 -17.65
N ASN A 533 -2.35 -11.63 -16.71
CA ASN A 533 -1.24 -10.69 -16.73
C ASN A 533 0.05 -11.37 -16.38
N LEU A 534 1.15 -10.82 -16.90
CA LEU A 534 2.50 -11.29 -16.68
C LEU A 534 3.42 -10.10 -16.45
N THR A 535 4.30 -10.21 -15.47
CA THR A 535 5.33 -9.22 -15.20
C THR A 535 6.69 -9.91 -15.13
N TYR A 536 7.61 -9.42 -15.93
CA TYR A 536 9.04 -9.73 -15.83
C TYR A 536 9.81 -8.47 -15.46
N GLN A 537 10.65 -8.55 -14.43
CA GLN A 537 11.49 -7.45 -13.97
C GLN A 537 12.87 -7.94 -13.55
N ASP A 538 13.90 -7.18 -13.88
CA ASP A 538 15.29 -7.46 -13.51
C ASP A 538 15.84 -6.28 -12.71
N VAL A 539 16.01 -6.47 -11.41
CA VAL A 539 16.45 -5.45 -10.45
C VAL A 539 17.86 -5.79 -10.00
N ARG A 540 18.84 -4.97 -10.36
CA ARG A 540 20.25 -5.24 -10.08
C ARG A 540 20.93 -4.14 -9.29
N ASP A 541 21.73 -4.54 -8.33
CA ASP A 541 22.70 -3.66 -7.67
C ASP A 541 23.76 -3.20 -8.66
N VAL A 542 23.99 -1.89 -8.74
CA VAL A 542 25.01 -1.28 -9.61
C VAL A 542 25.96 -0.38 -8.83
N LEU A 543 25.96 -0.46 -7.51
CA LEU A 543 26.87 0.30 -6.67
C LEU A 543 28.31 -0.24 -6.85
N ASN A 544 29.26 0.63 -7.09
CA ASN A 544 30.66 0.24 -7.38
C ASN A 544 31.44 -0.14 -6.12
N TYR A 545 31.24 0.61 -5.04
CA TYR A 545 31.98 0.46 -3.79
C TYR A 545 31.01 0.38 -2.62
N LEU A 546 31.42 -0.31 -1.56
CA LEU A 546 30.65 -0.35 -0.32
C LEU A 546 30.52 1.06 0.29
N PRO A 547 29.39 1.42 0.88
CA PRO A 547 29.15 2.76 1.43
C PRO A 547 30.22 3.17 2.44
N GLY A 548 30.76 4.39 2.27
CA GLY A 548 31.79 4.94 3.15
C GLY A 548 33.18 4.32 3.01
N THR A 549 33.42 3.47 2.00
CA THR A 549 34.70 2.79 1.77
C THR A 549 35.12 2.85 0.30
N GLN A 550 36.37 2.44 0.01
CA GLN A 550 36.85 2.20 -1.35
C GLN A 550 36.86 0.69 -1.71
N ALA A 551 36.29 -0.16 -0.85
CA ALA A 551 36.22 -1.59 -1.11
C ALA A 551 35.21 -1.88 -2.23
N PRO A 552 35.57 -2.67 -3.23
CA PRO A 552 34.65 -3.07 -4.29
C PRO A 552 33.37 -3.72 -3.73
N ASN A 553 32.24 -3.38 -4.29
CA ASN A 553 30.97 -3.98 -3.87
C ASN A 553 30.82 -5.40 -4.44
N PRO A 554 30.81 -6.46 -3.62
CA PRO A 554 30.70 -7.84 -4.09
C PRO A 554 29.32 -8.18 -4.67
N THR A 555 28.29 -7.39 -4.38
CA THR A 555 26.93 -7.62 -4.89
C THR A 555 26.65 -6.92 -6.23
N ARG A 556 27.64 -6.17 -6.75
CA ARG A 556 27.49 -5.45 -8.02
C ARG A 556 27.13 -6.41 -9.17
N GLY A 557 26.06 -6.09 -9.87
CA GLY A 557 25.52 -6.88 -10.99
C GLY A 557 24.60 -8.03 -10.57
N LEU A 558 24.48 -8.34 -9.28
CA LEU A 558 23.57 -9.34 -8.77
C LEU A 558 22.14 -8.80 -8.66
N ARG A 559 21.15 -9.69 -8.75
CA ARG A 559 19.75 -9.36 -8.51
C ARG A 559 19.51 -9.09 -7.03
N LEU A 560 18.67 -8.07 -6.73
CA LEU A 560 18.27 -7.79 -5.36
C LEU A 560 17.50 -8.98 -4.77
N PRO A 561 17.82 -9.38 -3.53
CA PRO A 561 17.05 -10.41 -2.81
C PRO A 561 15.62 -9.96 -2.49
N ASN A 562 14.75 -10.93 -2.24
CA ASN A 562 13.34 -10.76 -1.87
C ASN A 562 12.47 -10.00 -2.89
N ILE A 563 12.96 -9.83 -4.13
CA ILE A 563 12.21 -9.22 -5.23
C ILE A 563 11.91 -10.29 -6.28
N PRO A 564 10.65 -10.73 -6.43
CA PRO A 564 10.25 -11.66 -7.49
C PRO A 564 10.52 -11.05 -8.87
N TYR A 565 11.17 -11.79 -9.76
CA TYR A 565 11.51 -11.30 -11.09
C TYR A 565 10.52 -11.73 -12.17
N LEU A 566 9.73 -12.77 -11.91
CA LEU A 566 8.71 -13.27 -12.84
C LEU A 566 7.48 -13.72 -12.05
N PHE A 567 6.35 -13.12 -12.33
CA PHE A 567 5.07 -13.49 -11.75
C PHE A 567 3.91 -13.23 -12.72
N ALA A 568 2.85 -14.01 -12.57
CA ALA A 568 1.67 -13.94 -13.41
C ALA A 568 0.40 -14.20 -12.61
N ASN A 569 -0.70 -13.58 -13.03
CA ASN A 569 -2.03 -13.88 -12.53
C ASN A 569 -2.96 -14.10 -13.71
N PHE A 570 -3.91 -15.00 -13.55
CA PHE A 570 -4.91 -15.30 -14.56
C PHE A 570 -6.17 -15.81 -13.89
N GLY A 571 -7.30 -15.66 -14.57
CA GLY A 571 -8.56 -16.12 -14.04
C GLY A 571 -9.67 -16.14 -15.06
N ALA A 572 -10.73 -16.83 -14.69
CA ALA A 572 -11.95 -16.92 -15.45
C ALA A 572 -13.15 -16.72 -14.52
N GLU A 573 -14.18 -16.07 -15.04
CA GLU A 573 -15.38 -15.76 -14.32
C GLU A 573 -16.60 -16.05 -15.21
N TYR A 574 -17.57 -16.74 -14.63
CA TYR A 574 -18.91 -16.85 -15.18
C TYR A 574 -19.86 -16.04 -14.33
N HIS A 575 -20.67 -15.17 -14.94
CA HIS A 575 -21.69 -14.44 -14.23
C HIS A 575 -23.00 -14.38 -15.02
N SER A 576 -24.12 -14.44 -14.32
CA SER A 576 -25.44 -14.39 -14.93
C SER A 576 -26.51 -13.86 -13.99
N ASN A 577 -27.42 -13.06 -14.54
CA ASN A 577 -28.64 -12.61 -13.88
C ASN A 577 -29.91 -13.25 -14.46
N ARG A 578 -29.74 -14.22 -15.37
CA ARG A 578 -30.84 -14.84 -16.14
C ARG A 578 -31.20 -16.24 -15.69
N LEU A 579 -30.34 -16.91 -14.89
CA LEU A 579 -30.59 -18.32 -14.48
C LEU A 579 -31.80 -18.45 -13.57
N PHE A 580 -31.99 -17.53 -12.63
CA PHE A 580 -33.13 -17.47 -11.72
C PHE A 580 -33.62 -16.03 -11.57
N LYS A 581 -34.95 -15.85 -11.47
CA LYS A 581 -35.55 -14.54 -11.30
C LYS A 581 -35.02 -13.83 -10.03
N ASN A 582 -34.54 -12.59 -10.19
CA ASN A 582 -33.98 -11.75 -9.14
C ASN A 582 -32.66 -12.25 -8.53
N TRP A 583 -32.01 -13.26 -9.10
CA TRP A 583 -30.73 -13.76 -8.65
C TRP A 583 -29.64 -13.38 -9.63
N TYR A 584 -28.50 -12.90 -9.10
CA TYR A 584 -27.23 -12.78 -9.79
C TYR A 584 -26.29 -13.84 -9.23
N ILE A 585 -25.66 -14.59 -10.11
CA ILE A 585 -24.73 -15.67 -9.78
C ILE A 585 -23.40 -15.31 -10.42
N LYS A 586 -22.32 -15.47 -9.66
CA LYS A 586 -20.93 -15.29 -10.11
C LYS A 586 -20.12 -16.47 -9.59
N ALA A 587 -19.53 -17.25 -10.48
CA ALA A 587 -18.53 -18.26 -10.15
C ALA A 587 -17.20 -17.84 -10.75
N PHE A 588 -16.09 -18.04 -10.03
CA PHE A 588 -14.77 -17.61 -10.49
C PHE A 588 -13.68 -18.58 -10.08
N TRP A 589 -12.64 -18.58 -10.85
CA TRP A 589 -11.36 -19.19 -10.59
C TRP A 589 -10.24 -18.19 -10.83
N ASP A 590 -9.28 -18.10 -9.89
CA ASP A 590 -8.11 -17.25 -9.97
C ASP A 590 -6.84 -18.08 -9.75
N GLY A 591 -5.85 -17.96 -10.63
CA GLY A 591 -4.55 -18.57 -10.54
C GLY A 591 -3.47 -17.52 -10.31
N LYS A 592 -2.53 -17.80 -9.41
CA LYS A 592 -1.39 -16.94 -9.11
C LYS A 592 -0.10 -17.74 -9.23
N PHE A 593 0.82 -17.28 -10.06
CA PHE A 593 2.12 -17.88 -10.28
C PHE A 593 3.22 -16.92 -9.85
N THR A 594 4.21 -17.43 -9.14
CA THR A 594 5.44 -16.69 -8.82
C THR A 594 6.60 -17.66 -9.02
N GLU A 595 7.58 -17.27 -9.84
CA GLU A 595 8.81 -18.05 -10.06
C GLU A 595 9.69 -18.00 -8.82
N GLU A 596 10.56 -18.99 -8.62
CA GLU A 596 11.53 -18.98 -7.53
C GLU A 596 12.40 -17.72 -7.60
N PHE A 597 12.73 -17.15 -6.46
CA PHE A 597 13.51 -15.92 -6.40
C PHE A 597 14.48 -15.93 -5.21
N PHE A 598 15.47 -15.02 -5.26
CA PHE A 598 16.55 -14.96 -4.28
C PHE A 598 16.04 -14.49 -2.92
N TYR A 599 16.39 -15.25 -1.88
CA TYR A 599 16.13 -14.87 -0.51
C TYR A 599 17.25 -13.97 0.04
N PHE A 600 18.49 -14.26 -0.32
CA PHE A 600 19.69 -13.55 0.10
C PHE A 600 20.62 -13.36 -1.08
N TRP A 601 21.70 -12.59 -0.92
CA TRP A 601 22.73 -12.45 -1.94
C TRP A 601 23.42 -13.79 -2.17
N GLU A 602 23.45 -14.25 -3.42
CA GLU A 602 24.17 -15.45 -3.81
C GLU A 602 25.58 -15.05 -4.31
N LEU A 603 26.51 -14.92 -3.38
CA LEU A 603 27.92 -14.59 -3.70
C LEU A 603 28.71 -15.82 -4.15
N THR A 604 28.27 -17.02 -3.79
CA THR A 604 28.87 -18.30 -4.16
C THR A 604 27.79 -19.33 -4.48
N GLU A 605 28.14 -20.38 -5.23
CA GLU A 605 27.21 -21.48 -5.53
C GLU A 605 26.71 -22.25 -4.29
N LEU A 606 27.45 -22.19 -3.19
CA LEU A 606 27.07 -22.82 -1.92
C LEU A 606 26.00 -22.05 -1.15
N GLN A 607 25.73 -20.79 -1.51
CA GLN A 607 24.80 -19.92 -0.81
C GLN A 607 23.43 -19.85 -1.49
N LYS A 608 23.05 -20.82 -2.30
CA LYS A 608 21.76 -20.87 -3.01
C LYS A 608 20.59 -20.97 -2.04
N ARG A 609 20.08 -19.82 -1.59
CA ARG A 609 18.90 -19.70 -0.75
C ARG A 609 17.80 -19.02 -1.52
N ARG A 610 16.80 -19.79 -1.95
CA ARG A 610 15.69 -19.31 -2.77
C ARG A 610 14.36 -19.56 -2.13
N ILE A 611 13.45 -18.62 -2.33
CA ILE A 611 12.03 -18.79 -2.06
C ILE A 611 11.48 -19.65 -3.20
N PRO A 612 10.83 -20.79 -2.89
CA PRO A 612 10.40 -21.74 -3.93
C PRO A 612 9.34 -21.14 -4.87
N ARG A 613 9.30 -21.66 -6.09
CA ARG A 613 8.20 -21.40 -7.04
C ARG A 613 6.86 -21.76 -6.42
N SER A 614 5.88 -20.90 -6.61
CA SER A 614 4.51 -21.13 -6.15
C SER A 614 3.49 -20.99 -7.26
N PHE A 615 2.47 -21.87 -7.21
CA PHE A 615 1.27 -21.78 -8.02
C PHE A 615 0.06 -22.01 -7.12
N VAL A 616 -0.76 -20.97 -6.94
CA VAL A 616 -1.91 -20.96 -6.02
C VAL A 616 -3.17 -20.80 -6.83
N ASN A 617 -4.21 -21.57 -6.48
CA ASN A 617 -5.52 -21.52 -7.10
C ASN A 617 -6.57 -21.16 -6.06
N ASP A 618 -7.40 -20.18 -6.39
CA ASP A 618 -8.56 -19.76 -5.59
C ASP A 618 -9.83 -19.98 -6.40
N ILE A 619 -10.89 -20.43 -5.75
CA ILE A 619 -12.23 -20.59 -6.36
C ILE A 619 -13.29 -19.94 -5.47
N GLY A 620 -14.38 -19.52 -6.07
CA GLY A 620 -15.49 -19.00 -5.28
C GLY A 620 -16.80 -18.90 -6.05
N LEU A 621 -17.86 -18.77 -5.25
CA LEU A 621 -19.24 -18.60 -5.69
C LEU A 621 -19.87 -17.43 -4.93
N LEU A 622 -20.41 -16.46 -5.65
CA LEU A 622 -21.18 -15.34 -5.11
C LEU A 622 -22.61 -15.43 -5.63
N LEU A 623 -23.55 -15.44 -4.72
CA LEU A 623 -24.99 -15.40 -4.97
C LEU A 623 -25.55 -14.08 -4.45
N THR A 624 -26.28 -13.32 -5.28
CA THR A 624 -26.91 -12.06 -4.86
C THR A 624 -28.38 -12.07 -5.21
N TYR A 625 -29.24 -11.84 -4.22
CA TYR A 625 -30.69 -11.77 -4.37
C TYR A 625 -31.19 -10.35 -4.34
N LYS A 626 -31.98 -9.97 -5.37
CA LYS A 626 -32.56 -8.61 -5.54
C LYS A 626 -31.52 -7.49 -5.41
N SER A 627 -30.27 -7.72 -5.77
CA SER A 627 -29.14 -6.79 -5.60
C SER A 627 -28.95 -6.26 -4.16
N LYS A 628 -29.55 -6.90 -3.16
CA LYS A 628 -29.56 -6.49 -1.75
C LYS A 628 -28.85 -7.47 -0.83
N TYR A 629 -29.09 -8.74 -1.00
CA TYR A 629 -28.56 -9.80 -0.13
C TYR A 629 -27.55 -10.62 -0.90
N SER A 630 -26.34 -10.70 -0.39
CA SER A 630 -25.29 -11.51 -1.01
C SER A 630 -24.75 -12.55 -0.06
N VAL A 631 -24.43 -13.72 -0.59
CA VAL A 631 -23.72 -14.79 0.09
C VAL A 631 -22.55 -15.20 -0.78
N ALA A 632 -21.33 -15.18 -0.24
CA ALA A 632 -20.13 -15.66 -0.91
C ALA A 632 -19.55 -16.87 -0.19
N LEU A 633 -19.14 -17.88 -0.95
CA LEU A 633 -18.36 -19.02 -0.52
C LEU A 633 -17.04 -19.01 -1.29
N GLU A 634 -15.93 -18.93 -0.62
CA GLU A 634 -14.61 -18.89 -1.26
C GLU A 634 -13.65 -19.88 -0.61
N CYS A 635 -12.83 -20.52 -1.43
CA CYS A 635 -11.72 -21.35 -1.03
C CYS A 635 -10.45 -20.78 -1.63
N HIS A 636 -9.56 -20.28 -0.78
CA HIS A 636 -8.25 -19.81 -1.18
C HIS A 636 -7.20 -20.89 -1.00
N ASN A 637 -6.19 -20.90 -1.88
CA ASN A 637 -5.15 -21.93 -1.91
C ASN A 637 -5.75 -23.35 -1.95
N LEU A 638 -6.61 -23.61 -2.91
CA LEU A 638 -7.37 -24.86 -3.07
C LEU A 638 -6.49 -26.12 -2.96
N MET A 639 -5.26 -26.06 -3.49
CA MET A 639 -4.33 -27.18 -3.51
C MET A 639 -3.52 -27.32 -2.21
N ASN A 640 -3.77 -26.47 -1.21
CA ASN A 640 -3.06 -26.44 0.08
C ASN A 640 -1.53 -26.40 -0.06
N LYS A 641 -1.04 -25.55 -0.99
CA LYS A 641 0.39 -25.37 -1.19
C LYS A 641 0.97 -24.54 -0.05
N GLU A 642 2.15 -24.92 0.41
CA GLU A 642 2.95 -24.06 1.27
C GLU A 642 3.52 -22.93 0.42
N VAL A 643 3.25 -21.69 0.80
CA VAL A 643 3.62 -20.48 0.08
C VAL A 643 4.43 -19.58 1.00
N TRP A 644 5.51 -19.05 0.45
CA TRP A 644 6.37 -18.09 1.12
C TRP A 644 6.57 -16.87 0.22
N ASP A 645 6.25 -15.71 0.75
CA ASP A 645 6.59 -14.43 0.10
C ASP A 645 7.85 -13.81 0.71
N GLN A 646 8.21 -14.27 1.89
CA GLN A 646 9.47 -13.97 2.57
C GLN A 646 9.99 -15.24 3.24
N PHE A 647 11.31 -15.38 3.28
CA PHE A 647 11.94 -16.58 3.86
C PHE A 647 11.55 -16.79 5.32
N ARG A 648 11.26 -18.04 5.68
CA ARG A 648 10.82 -18.48 7.02
C ARG A 648 9.50 -17.85 7.51
N GLN A 649 8.74 -17.22 6.62
CA GLN A 649 7.43 -16.66 6.94
C GLN A 649 6.36 -17.31 6.07
N PRO A 650 5.97 -18.55 6.38
CA PRO A 650 4.97 -19.27 5.61
C PRO A 650 3.61 -18.62 5.79
N LEU A 651 2.88 -18.51 4.68
CA LEU A 651 1.50 -18.06 4.66
C LEU A 651 0.57 -19.20 5.11
N ALA A 652 -0.66 -18.83 5.48
CA ALA A 652 -1.71 -19.80 5.72
C ALA A 652 -1.88 -20.72 4.51
N GLY A 653 -2.08 -22.01 4.73
CA GLY A 653 -2.42 -22.98 3.70
C GLY A 653 -3.82 -22.73 3.13
N ARG A 654 -4.57 -23.80 2.82
CA ARG A 654 -5.94 -23.68 2.32
C ARG A 654 -6.86 -23.05 3.38
N THR A 655 -7.64 -22.03 2.96
CA THR A 655 -8.65 -21.37 3.79
C THR A 655 -10.02 -21.37 3.12
N PHE A 656 -11.06 -21.45 3.95
CA PHE A 656 -12.46 -21.37 3.53
C PHE A 656 -13.08 -20.14 4.17
N HIS A 657 -13.91 -19.44 3.41
CA HIS A 657 -14.58 -18.21 3.84
C HIS A 657 -16.05 -18.23 3.43
N LEU A 658 -16.89 -17.79 4.34
CA LEU A 658 -18.32 -17.59 4.15
C LEU A 658 -18.65 -16.14 4.52
N LYS A 659 -19.17 -15.36 3.57
CA LYS A 659 -19.52 -13.95 3.77
C LYS A 659 -21.00 -13.71 3.45
N PHE A 660 -21.65 -12.97 4.34
CA PHE A 660 -22.98 -12.43 4.17
C PHE A 660 -22.90 -10.92 4.02
N ARG A 661 -23.69 -10.33 3.12
CA ARG A 661 -23.75 -8.88 2.93
C ARG A 661 -25.18 -8.44 2.64
N TYR A 662 -25.56 -7.32 3.24
CA TYR A 662 -26.80 -6.61 2.98
C TYR A 662 -26.51 -5.19 2.53
N VAL A 663 -27.14 -4.77 1.41
CA VAL A 663 -27.02 -3.41 0.87
C VAL A 663 -28.40 -2.83 0.66
N PHE A 664 -28.58 -1.61 1.18
CA PHE A 664 -29.73 -0.78 0.89
C PHE A 664 -29.25 0.55 0.30
N SER A 665 -29.86 0.96 -0.83
CA SER A 665 -29.63 2.28 -1.43
C SER A 665 -30.94 2.82 -1.97
N LYS A 666 -31.27 4.07 -1.64
CA LYS A 666 -32.45 4.74 -2.14
C LYS A 666 -32.13 5.39 -3.49
N GLY A 667 -32.66 4.87 -4.59
CA GLY A 667 -32.52 5.47 -5.94
C GLY A 667 -31.58 4.76 -6.92
N ILE A 668 -31.11 3.55 -6.63
CA ILE A 668 -30.32 2.73 -7.56
C ILE A 668 -31.18 1.59 -8.22
N PHE A 669 -32.50 1.67 -8.13
CA PHE A 669 -33.41 0.67 -8.74
C PHE A 669 -34.37 1.32 -9.70
#